data_b5bf36d21fd252241c9704e283e13b41
#
_entry.id   b5bf36d21fd252241c9704e283e13b41
#
_cell.length_a   1.000
_cell.length_b   1.000
_cell.length_c   1.000
_cell.angle_alpha   90.00
_cell.angle_beta   90.00
_cell.angle_gamma   90.00
#
_symmetry.space_group_name_H-M   'P 1'
#
loop_
_entity.id
_entity.type
_entity.pdbx_description
1 polymer ?
#
loop_
_entity_poly.entity_id
_entity_poly.type
_entity_poly.pdbx_seq_one_letter_code
_entity_poly.pdbx_strand_id
1 'polypeptide(L)'
;MTLDAAGNIYFTDAGVGGSRVREVTTDGKIRTLAGMGIAGYNGDNQPATSAALDAPSGVAVDNSGNIYVADANNCRVRRFTIGGNITTVVGTGNCGMPVNGPATLTPIGWPIGISLDSAGNLYVVDSLYNSLLKVTPGGTLIRVAGDLQEFGAPGDGPATSASLDQLYNVAADRAGNVFLVQQNHQVRKLTPDGNLTTVAGRLHFAGDGGAATAALLNLPNEILPDAGGDVYIYDGPNYRIRKVTPDGTINTWGGNGIPGYPPSNGSPIAGANLPYAYAMTWDASGNMYLGTENQVLKLTPDAKVFVIAGNGNDGDSGDGGPATAATIGVASGIAVDASGNIYVADALANRVRVVAANTGIITAFAGTGARGSGGDGGLATAAQISITPPEIVQQTPLAVDGQGNVYIGDANNGRVRMVSPQDVISTVVGNGKFGIPADGSKATAAPFCDAASMAVDRAGALYVACRTFQQIYAVSGGTIRRITGNYKGPFTDGSPALGLAFQAEGLKVDSNGDLYAADPWNNAVRKLILNSPVSFSMVDGNNQTAPAGQTLAKALKVQIIGRAGVGLTGATVNFTVTSGSATLSAASTQTDGSGTAGVSVTLPASAGTVMITATAPGTGMAALQFTETATTPPPTCTVPQPVVTSANTAGDFGGSAVFAPGSWLEIKGSSLAQSTRPWSGGDFDGTNAPTALDGVSVTINGKSAFVAYISPNQINVQAPADTAAGAVPLVVTSAACASAPLMVQEAPVAPGVLAPSSFSSGGTQYLVATLPDGSFVGNP
;
A
#
# COMPACT_ATOMS: atom_id res chain seq x y z
N MET A 1 26.47 -24.43 -23.03
CA MET A 1 27.71 -23.93 -23.69
C MET A 1 28.87 -24.80 -23.23
N THR A 2 29.79 -25.13 -24.14
CA THR A 2 31.03 -25.88 -23.84
C THR A 2 32.17 -25.41 -24.76
N LEU A 3 33.42 -25.85 -24.47
CA LEU A 3 34.60 -25.58 -25.28
C LEU A 3 35.25 -26.90 -25.72
N ASP A 4 35.86 -26.92 -26.90
CA ASP A 4 36.76 -28.00 -27.29
C ASP A 4 38.22 -27.69 -26.87
N ALA A 5 39.11 -28.64 -27.09
CA ALA A 5 40.53 -28.50 -26.77
C ALA A 5 41.28 -27.40 -27.59
N ALA A 6 40.70 -26.98 -28.73
CA ALA A 6 41.22 -25.90 -29.56
C ALA A 6 40.72 -24.53 -29.11
N GLY A 7 39.76 -24.44 -28.18
CA GLY A 7 39.17 -23.22 -27.69
C GLY A 7 37.95 -22.73 -28.49
N ASN A 8 37.41 -23.51 -29.39
CA ASN A 8 36.12 -23.19 -30.02
C ASN A 8 34.98 -23.32 -29.04
N ILE A 9 34.02 -22.40 -29.13
CA ILE A 9 32.86 -22.34 -28.23
C ILE A 9 31.64 -22.96 -28.94
N TYR A 10 31.00 -23.93 -28.27
CA TYR A 10 29.77 -24.56 -28.73
C TYR A 10 28.61 -24.14 -27.83
N PHE A 11 27.50 -23.76 -28.41
CA PHE A 11 26.30 -23.36 -27.65
C PHE A 11 25.01 -23.71 -28.39
N THR A 12 23.95 -23.85 -27.62
CA THR A 12 22.59 -24.04 -28.10
C THR A 12 21.89 -22.70 -28.22
N ASP A 13 21.16 -22.51 -29.31
CA ASP A 13 20.34 -21.36 -29.62
C ASP A 13 18.88 -21.86 -29.63
N ALA A 14 18.18 -21.66 -28.50
CA ALA A 14 16.81 -22.17 -28.28
C ALA A 14 15.74 -21.06 -28.36
N GLY A 15 16.09 -19.82 -28.68
CA GLY A 15 15.16 -18.70 -28.82
C GLY A 15 14.16 -18.87 -29.98
N VAL A 16 13.22 -17.96 -30.08
CA VAL A 16 12.20 -17.96 -31.17
C VAL A 16 12.90 -17.99 -32.53
N GLY A 17 12.71 -19.06 -33.28
CA GLY A 17 13.42 -19.32 -34.55
C GLY A 17 14.87 -19.82 -34.38
N GLY A 18 15.33 -20.08 -33.17
CA GLY A 18 16.66 -20.59 -32.83
C GLY A 18 16.78 -22.09 -33.17
N SER A 19 16.36 -22.95 -32.32
CA SER A 19 16.38 -24.43 -32.44
C SER A 19 17.63 -24.98 -33.16
N ARG A 20 18.83 -24.49 -32.76
CA ARG A 20 20.11 -24.77 -33.40
C ARG A 20 21.23 -25.04 -32.39
N VAL A 21 22.27 -25.75 -32.86
CA VAL A 21 23.58 -25.77 -32.20
C VAL A 21 24.55 -24.93 -33.03
N ARG A 22 25.24 -24.01 -32.37
CA ARG A 22 26.15 -23.07 -33.00
C ARG A 22 27.58 -23.27 -32.44
N GLU A 23 28.55 -22.89 -33.26
CA GLU A 23 29.96 -22.83 -32.88
C GLU A 23 30.49 -21.43 -33.14
N VAL A 24 31.32 -20.91 -32.23
CA VAL A 24 32.20 -19.77 -32.46
C VAL A 24 33.62 -20.30 -32.46
N THR A 25 34.27 -20.18 -33.62
CA THR A 25 35.68 -20.59 -33.78
C THR A 25 36.64 -19.59 -33.18
N THR A 26 37.87 -19.99 -32.90
CA THR A 26 38.90 -19.12 -32.28
C THR A 26 39.27 -17.90 -33.13
N ASP A 27 38.99 -17.90 -34.44
CA ASP A 27 39.10 -16.71 -35.31
C ASP A 27 37.84 -15.82 -35.29
N GLY A 28 36.88 -16.07 -34.40
CA GLY A 28 35.69 -15.25 -34.14
C GLY A 28 34.52 -15.50 -35.12
N LYS A 29 34.57 -16.52 -35.95
CA LYS A 29 33.47 -16.81 -36.88
C LYS A 29 32.40 -17.71 -36.19
N ILE A 30 31.14 -17.39 -36.45
CA ILE A 30 30.00 -18.18 -35.98
C ILE A 30 29.41 -19.00 -37.13
N ARG A 31 29.09 -20.28 -36.85
CA ARG A 31 28.41 -21.15 -37.79
C ARG A 31 27.36 -22.05 -37.13
N THR A 32 26.38 -22.51 -37.90
CA THR A 32 25.42 -23.51 -37.47
C THR A 32 26.00 -24.90 -37.71
N LEU A 33 25.94 -25.74 -36.68
CA LEU A 33 26.42 -27.11 -36.75
C LEU A 33 25.29 -28.13 -36.82
N ALA A 34 24.16 -27.86 -36.17
CA ALA A 34 22.95 -28.68 -36.23
C ALA A 34 21.70 -27.81 -36.06
N GLY A 35 20.58 -28.29 -36.49
CA GLY A 35 19.29 -27.62 -36.38
C GLY A 35 18.97 -26.72 -37.56
N MET A 36 17.78 -26.91 -38.13
CA MET A 36 17.28 -26.14 -39.25
C MET A 36 16.54 -24.85 -38.79
N GLY A 37 16.40 -24.63 -37.50
CA GLY A 37 15.70 -23.46 -36.93
C GLY A 37 14.19 -23.62 -36.77
N ILE A 38 13.69 -24.84 -36.96
CA ILE A 38 12.28 -25.20 -36.77
C ILE A 38 12.23 -26.20 -35.60
N ALA A 39 11.39 -25.95 -34.63
CA ALA A 39 11.17 -26.85 -33.50
C ALA A 39 10.51 -28.17 -33.94
N GLY A 40 10.97 -29.27 -33.37
CA GLY A 40 10.42 -30.61 -33.64
C GLY A 40 11.47 -31.69 -33.81
N TYR A 41 11.02 -32.86 -34.28
CA TYR A 41 11.83 -34.02 -34.59
C TYR A 41 11.50 -34.60 -35.95
N ASN A 42 12.45 -34.63 -36.89
CA ASN A 42 12.27 -35.14 -38.25
C ASN A 42 13.14 -36.37 -38.57
N GLY A 43 13.64 -37.08 -37.54
CA GLY A 43 14.36 -38.35 -37.68
C GLY A 43 15.87 -38.28 -37.43
N ASP A 44 16.49 -39.42 -37.55
CA ASP A 44 17.94 -39.68 -37.42
C ASP A 44 18.56 -39.97 -38.78
N ASN A 45 19.89 -40.09 -38.83
CA ASN A 45 20.71 -40.43 -39.98
C ASN A 45 20.63 -39.47 -41.16
N GLN A 46 20.35 -38.20 -40.89
CA GLN A 46 20.34 -37.10 -41.86
C GLN A 46 21.39 -36.05 -41.47
N PRO A 47 21.81 -35.15 -42.39
CA PRO A 47 22.75 -34.09 -42.07
C PRO A 47 22.30 -33.32 -40.87
N ALA A 48 23.17 -33.08 -39.87
CA ALA A 48 22.81 -32.44 -38.63
C ALA A 48 22.20 -31.05 -38.83
N THR A 49 22.64 -30.31 -39.86
CA THR A 49 22.08 -28.98 -40.24
C THR A 49 20.67 -29.03 -40.79
N SER A 50 20.20 -30.20 -41.25
CA SER A 50 18.84 -30.43 -41.74
C SER A 50 17.92 -31.05 -40.69
N ALA A 51 18.40 -31.35 -39.53
CA ALA A 51 17.61 -31.92 -38.44
C ALA A 51 16.73 -30.84 -37.77
N ALA A 52 15.51 -31.20 -37.42
CA ALA A 52 14.71 -30.41 -36.49
C ALA A 52 15.13 -30.75 -35.05
N LEU A 53 15.34 -29.73 -34.22
CA LEU A 53 15.58 -29.80 -32.77
C LEU A 53 14.48 -29.03 -32.07
N ASP A 54 14.13 -29.43 -30.84
CA ASP A 54 13.12 -28.72 -30.04
C ASP A 54 13.66 -28.38 -28.65
N ALA A 55 13.76 -27.08 -28.37
CA ALA A 55 14.36 -26.54 -27.15
C ALA A 55 15.75 -27.15 -26.86
N PRO A 56 16.73 -27.11 -27.79
CA PRO A 56 18.06 -27.64 -27.52
C PRO A 56 18.70 -26.86 -26.36
N SER A 57 19.04 -27.55 -25.26
CA SER A 57 19.41 -26.90 -24.01
C SER A 57 20.89 -27.11 -23.62
N GLY A 58 21.36 -28.33 -23.50
CA GLY A 58 22.75 -28.68 -23.17
C GLY A 58 23.56 -29.07 -24.41
N VAL A 59 24.85 -28.75 -24.44
CA VAL A 59 25.78 -29.23 -25.46
C VAL A 59 27.10 -29.70 -24.81
N ALA A 60 27.66 -30.81 -25.28
CA ALA A 60 28.95 -31.32 -24.89
C ALA A 60 29.73 -31.82 -26.10
N VAL A 61 31.06 -31.80 -26.03
CA VAL A 61 31.95 -32.23 -27.12
C VAL A 61 32.99 -33.20 -26.56
N ASP A 62 33.16 -34.35 -27.20
CA ASP A 62 34.19 -35.33 -26.80
C ASP A 62 35.53 -35.08 -27.52
N ASN A 63 36.58 -35.74 -27.08
CA ASN A 63 37.93 -35.63 -27.66
C ASN A 63 38.01 -36.17 -29.11
N SER A 64 37.00 -36.89 -29.59
CA SER A 64 36.91 -37.40 -30.96
C SER A 64 36.13 -36.46 -31.89
N GLY A 65 35.66 -35.33 -31.38
CA GLY A 65 34.89 -34.33 -32.15
C GLY A 65 33.42 -34.69 -32.31
N ASN A 66 32.89 -35.66 -31.53
CA ASN A 66 31.43 -35.84 -31.47
C ASN A 66 30.81 -34.78 -30.61
N ILE A 67 29.73 -34.17 -31.12
CA ILE A 67 28.95 -33.15 -30.46
C ILE A 67 27.65 -33.80 -30.00
N TYR A 68 27.36 -33.66 -28.72
CA TYR A 68 26.13 -34.12 -28.10
C TYR A 68 25.23 -32.91 -27.79
N VAL A 69 23.95 -33.06 -28.05
CA VAL A 69 22.95 -32.00 -27.75
C VAL A 69 21.75 -32.60 -27.01
N ALA A 70 21.36 -31.98 -25.92
CA ALA A 70 20.12 -32.25 -25.20
C ALA A 70 18.97 -31.62 -25.97
N ASP A 71 18.16 -32.45 -26.61
CA ASP A 71 16.99 -32.08 -27.44
C ASP A 71 15.75 -32.20 -26.55
N ALA A 72 15.54 -31.20 -25.69
CA ALA A 72 14.77 -31.29 -24.44
C ALA A 72 13.31 -31.69 -24.67
N ASN A 73 12.57 -30.95 -25.50
CA ASN A 73 11.17 -31.26 -25.76
C ASN A 73 10.96 -32.52 -26.60
N ASN A 74 12.00 -32.98 -27.29
CA ASN A 74 12.00 -34.28 -27.97
C ASN A 74 12.38 -35.44 -27.06
N CYS A 75 12.66 -35.22 -25.76
CA CYS A 75 13.03 -36.24 -24.76
C CYS A 75 14.15 -37.15 -25.27
N ARG A 76 15.22 -36.57 -25.84
CA ARG A 76 16.36 -37.24 -26.45
C ARG A 76 17.68 -36.49 -26.17
N VAL A 77 18.77 -37.24 -26.20
CA VAL A 77 20.10 -36.67 -26.46
C VAL A 77 20.54 -37.14 -27.84
N ARG A 78 20.92 -36.19 -28.69
CA ARG A 78 21.36 -36.44 -30.07
C ARG A 78 22.87 -36.27 -30.16
N ARG A 79 23.52 -36.97 -31.09
CA ARG A 79 24.95 -36.91 -31.36
C ARG A 79 25.21 -36.72 -32.84
N PHE A 80 26.20 -35.93 -33.21
CA PHE A 80 26.68 -35.69 -34.54
C PHE A 80 28.15 -35.25 -34.56
N THR A 81 28.82 -35.28 -35.71
CA THR A 81 30.12 -34.64 -35.94
C THR A 81 29.94 -33.44 -36.88
N ILE A 82 30.92 -32.55 -36.93
CA ILE A 82 30.86 -31.39 -37.87
C ILE A 82 30.70 -31.90 -39.31
N GLY A 83 29.62 -31.47 -39.97
CA GLY A 83 29.29 -31.91 -41.34
C GLY A 83 28.74 -33.34 -41.44
N GLY A 84 28.59 -34.05 -40.32
CA GLY A 84 28.06 -35.43 -40.28
C GLY A 84 26.56 -35.49 -40.05
N ASN A 85 26.10 -36.73 -39.98
CA ASN A 85 24.70 -37.03 -39.68
C ASN A 85 24.44 -37.04 -38.18
N ILE A 86 23.20 -36.66 -37.83
CA ILE A 86 22.73 -36.68 -36.46
C ILE A 86 22.04 -38.02 -36.10
N THR A 87 22.28 -38.52 -34.90
CA THR A 87 21.65 -39.75 -34.39
C THR A 87 21.23 -39.60 -32.96
N THR A 88 20.17 -40.28 -32.52
CA THR A 88 19.78 -40.39 -31.12
C THR A 88 20.67 -41.33 -30.40
N VAL A 89 21.20 -40.92 -29.22
CA VAL A 89 22.06 -41.76 -28.36
C VAL A 89 21.42 -42.04 -27.00
N VAL A 90 20.45 -41.24 -26.57
CA VAL A 90 19.67 -41.42 -25.34
C VAL A 90 18.23 -41.04 -25.57
N GLY A 91 17.29 -41.79 -25.01
CA GLY A 91 15.88 -41.50 -25.06
C GLY A 91 15.16 -42.11 -26.26
N THR A 92 13.87 -42.40 -26.07
CA THR A 92 12.98 -42.94 -27.10
C THR A 92 12.17 -41.89 -27.82
N GLY A 93 12.09 -40.65 -27.22
CA GLY A 93 11.18 -39.58 -27.61
C GLY A 93 9.83 -39.63 -26.93
N ASN A 94 9.54 -40.61 -26.15
CA ASN A 94 8.47 -40.60 -25.17
C ASN A 94 9.04 -40.04 -23.87
N CYS A 95 8.53 -38.94 -23.40
CA CYS A 95 8.91 -38.35 -22.13
C CYS A 95 8.37 -39.25 -21.01
N GLY A 96 9.24 -39.96 -20.34
CA GLY A 96 8.85 -40.93 -19.32
C GLY A 96 9.95 -41.18 -18.28
N MET A 97 9.55 -41.83 -17.21
CA MET A 97 10.47 -42.11 -16.08
C MET A 97 11.65 -42.99 -16.53
N PRO A 98 12.89 -42.55 -16.29
CA PRO A 98 14.07 -43.32 -16.71
C PRO A 98 14.24 -44.61 -15.87
N VAL A 99 14.51 -45.68 -16.55
CA VAL A 99 14.90 -46.96 -15.95
C VAL A 99 16.28 -47.36 -16.42
N ASN A 100 17.04 -48.15 -15.63
CA ASN A 100 18.34 -48.65 -16.06
C ASN A 100 18.18 -49.61 -17.25
N GLY A 101 19.01 -49.44 -18.30
CA GLY A 101 18.92 -50.27 -19.49
C GLY A 101 19.63 -49.69 -20.71
N PRO A 102 19.36 -50.23 -21.94
CA PRO A 102 19.91 -49.65 -23.17
C PRO A 102 19.41 -48.21 -23.39
N ALA A 103 20.33 -47.25 -23.51
CA ALA A 103 20.01 -45.82 -23.50
C ALA A 103 19.02 -45.37 -24.61
N THR A 104 19.10 -46.00 -25.79
CA THR A 104 18.21 -45.71 -26.92
C THR A 104 16.83 -46.38 -26.86
N LEU A 105 16.65 -47.33 -25.91
CA LEU A 105 15.38 -48.02 -25.66
C LEU A 105 14.71 -47.59 -24.36
N THR A 106 15.33 -46.67 -23.63
CA THR A 106 14.86 -46.18 -22.34
C THR A 106 14.25 -44.78 -22.51
N PRO A 107 13.01 -44.53 -22.06
CA PRO A 107 12.45 -43.18 -22.02
C PRO A 107 13.26 -42.31 -21.03
N ILE A 108 13.34 -41.05 -21.31
CA ILE A 108 13.84 -40.01 -20.39
C ILE A 108 12.86 -38.84 -20.36
N GLY A 109 12.91 -38.03 -19.31
CA GLY A 109 12.13 -36.79 -19.23
C GLY A 109 12.75 -35.68 -20.09
N TRP A 110 12.88 -34.49 -19.51
CA TRP A 110 13.47 -33.31 -20.20
C TRP A 110 14.98 -33.27 -19.94
N PRO A 111 15.84 -33.67 -20.88
CA PRO A 111 17.26 -33.52 -20.77
C PRO A 111 17.61 -32.04 -20.96
N ILE A 112 18.24 -31.42 -19.93
CA ILE A 112 18.57 -29.99 -20.00
C ILE A 112 20.08 -29.72 -19.91
N GLY A 113 20.81 -30.44 -19.03
CA GLY A 113 22.25 -30.30 -18.87
C GLY A 113 22.95 -31.63 -19.27
N ILE A 114 24.04 -31.53 -20.00
CA ILE A 114 24.85 -32.72 -20.36
C ILE A 114 26.34 -32.42 -20.17
N SER A 115 27.10 -33.46 -19.77
CA SER A 115 28.55 -33.40 -19.62
C SER A 115 29.19 -34.74 -19.89
N LEU A 116 30.43 -34.75 -20.33
CA LEU A 116 31.25 -35.94 -20.53
C LEU A 116 32.36 -36.00 -19.50
N ASP A 117 32.63 -37.20 -18.97
CA ASP A 117 33.85 -37.45 -18.20
C ASP A 117 35.01 -37.91 -19.11
N SER A 118 36.21 -38.05 -18.52
CA SER A 118 37.41 -38.51 -19.24
C SER A 118 37.34 -39.96 -19.74
N ALA A 119 36.43 -40.76 -19.19
CA ALA A 119 36.17 -42.13 -19.61
C ALA A 119 35.14 -42.22 -20.72
N GLY A 120 34.58 -41.08 -21.17
CA GLY A 120 33.56 -41.01 -22.22
C GLY A 120 32.16 -41.37 -21.74
N ASN A 121 31.91 -41.39 -20.43
CA ASN A 121 30.53 -41.48 -19.94
C ASN A 121 29.82 -40.14 -20.14
N LEU A 122 28.61 -40.20 -20.66
CA LEU A 122 27.75 -39.03 -20.81
C LEU A 122 26.80 -38.92 -19.62
N TYR A 123 26.87 -37.82 -18.91
CA TYR A 123 25.94 -37.47 -17.84
C TYR A 123 24.84 -36.57 -18.38
N VAL A 124 23.61 -36.88 -18.02
CA VAL A 124 22.39 -36.17 -18.48
C VAL A 124 21.54 -35.81 -17.28
N VAL A 125 21.24 -34.51 -17.15
CA VAL A 125 20.23 -34.00 -16.19
C VAL A 125 18.85 -34.23 -16.78
N ASP A 126 18.05 -35.03 -16.13
CA ASP A 126 16.64 -35.20 -16.40
C ASP A 126 15.84 -34.27 -15.45
N SER A 127 15.41 -33.11 -15.93
CA SER A 127 14.77 -32.12 -15.05
C SER A 127 13.31 -32.46 -14.77
N LEU A 128 12.65 -33.29 -15.56
CA LEU A 128 11.27 -33.69 -15.31
C LEU A 128 11.20 -34.66 -14.11
N TYR A 129 12.23 -35.50 -13.93
CA TYR A 129 12.28 -36.49 -12.86
C TYR A 129 13.39 -36.22 -11.83
N ASN A 130 13.91 -35.00 -11.80
CA ASN A 130 14.95 -34.55 -10.84
C ASN A 130 16.07 -35.62 -10.63
N SER A 131 16.58 -36.13 -11.71
CA SER A 131 17.57 -37.23 -11.66
C SER A 131 18.78 -36.94 -12.54
N LEU A 132 19.91 -37.53 -12.13
CA LEU A 132 21.12 -37.57 -12.92
C LEU A 132 21.28 -38.97 -13.53
N LEU A 133 21.34 -39.00 -14.84
CA LEU A 133 21.53 -40.20 -15.63
C LEU A 133 22.98 -40.25 -16.14
N LYS A 134 23.57 -41.42 -16.11
CA LYS A 134 24.88 -41.73 -16.69
C LYS A 134 24.70 -42.70 -17.86
N VAL A 135 25.24 -42.41 -19.02
CA VAL A 135 25.27 -43.31 -20.17
C VAL A 135 26.70 -43.69 -20.41
N THR A 136 26.99 -45.01 -20.33
CA THR A 136 28.33 -45.54 -20.58
C THR A 136 28.67 -45.50 -22.08
N PRO A 137 29.96 -45.58 -22.47
CA PRO A 137 30.34 -45.68 -23.90
C PRO A 137 29.74 -46.91 -24.61
N GLY A 138 29.38 -47.93 -23.86
CA GLY A 138 28.67 -49.12 -24.38
C GLY A 138 27.15 -48.90 -24.56
N GLY A 139 26.61 -47.70 -24.31
CA GLY A 139 25.22 -47.37 -24.53
C GLY A 139 24.26 -47.80 -23.41
N THR A 140 24.76 -48.10 -22.21
CA THR A 140 23.93 -48.43 -21.04
C THR A 140 23.63 -47.18 -20.24
N LEU A 141 22.35 -46.90 -20.00
CA LEU A 141 21.87 -45.84 -19.14
C LEU A 141 21.70 -46.37 -17.71
N ILE A 142 22.21 -45.61 -16.73
CA ILE A 142 22.13 -45.89 -15.31
C ILE A 142 21.74 -44.58 -14.58
N ARG A 143 20.74 -44.62 -13.71
CA ARG A 143 20.45 -43.49 -12.81
C ARG A 143 21.49 -43.50 -11.67
N VAL A 144 22.23 -42.41 -11.54
CA VAL A 144 23.34 -42.30 -10.57
C VAL A 144 23.05 -41.33 -9.43
N ALA A 145 22.02 -40.48 -9.54
CA ALA A 145 21.53 -39.64 -8.44
C ALA A 145 20.05 -39.30 -8.62
N GLY A 146 19.39 -38.95 -7.51
CA GLY A 146 17.95 -38.63 -7.43
C GLY A 146 17.12 -39.86 -7.04
N ASP A 147 16.11 -39.65 -6.19
CA ASP A 147 15.20 -40.72 -5.71
C ASP A 147 13.90 -40.82 -6.54
N LEU A 148 13.73 -39.98 -7.54
CA LEU A 148 12.54 -39.84 -8.39
C LEU A 148 11.27 -39.34 -7.64
N GLN A 149 11.44 -38.83 -6.42
CA GLN A 149 10.36 -38.20 -5.64
C GLN A 149 10.31 -36.70 -5.96
N GLU A 150 9.13 -36.15 -5.92
CA GLU A 150 8.98 -34.70 -6.05
C GLU A 150 9.47 -34.04 -4.76
N PHE A 151 10.49 -33.18 -4.88
CA PHE A 151 10.95 -32.23 -3.86
C PHE A 151 11.11 -32.78 -2.42
N GLY A 152 12.29 -33.19 -2.06
CA GLY A 152 12.65 -33.58 -0.68
C GLY A 152 13.73 -32.69 -0.09
N ALA A 153 13.93 -32.78 1.24
CA ALA A 153 15.05 -32.11 1.90
C ALA A 153 16.36 -32.79 1.46
N PRO A 154 17.24 -32.05 0.75
CA PRO A 154 18.47 -32.67 0.22
C PRO A 154 19.47 -32.89 1.34
N GLY A 155 19.67 -34.13 1.74
CA GLY A 155 20.77 -34.57 2.63
C GLY A 155 22.02 -34.97 1.85
N ASP A 156 23.18 -34.88 2.48
CA ASP A 156 24.41 -35.53 2.00
C ASP A 156 24.34 -37.03 2.27
N GLY A 157 24.87 -37.87 1.38
CA GLY A 157 24.85 -39.30 1.50
C GLY A 157 24.74 -40.05 0.17
N PRO A 158 24.19 -41.30 0.14
CA PRO A 158 24.07 -42.08 -1.09
C PRO A 158 23.24 -41.36 -2.14
N ALA A 159 23.81 -41.12 -3.32
CA ALA A 159 23.23 -40.25 -4.34
C ALA A 159 21.91 -40.78 -4.91
N THR A 160 21.73 -42.08 -5.04
CA THR A 160 20.53 -42.70 -5.60
C THR A 160 19.30 -42.67 -4.71
N SER A 161 19.50 -42.37 -3.41
CA SER A 161 18.43 -42.15 -2.43
C SER A 161 18.32 -40.67 -2.00
N ALA A 162 19.14 -39.79 -2.57
CA ALA A 162 19.07 -38.38 -2.28
C ALA A 162 17.91 -37.71 -3.05
N SER A 163 17.03 -37.00 -2.36
CA SER A 163 16.13 -36.09 -3.00
C SER A 163 16.93 -34.93 -3.60
N LEU A 164 16.67 -34.66 -4.88
CA LEU A 164 17.28 -33.55 -5.60
C LEU A 164 16.21 -32.49 -5.86
N ASP A 165 16.58 -31.27 -5.63
CA ASP A 165 15.77 -30.15 -6.10
C ASP A 165 15.97 -29.96 -7.62
N GLN A 166 15.14 -29.17 -8.27
CA GLN A 166 15.17 -28.99 -9.72
C GLN A 166 16.61 -28.79 -10.21
N LEU A 167 17.09 -29.73 -11.00
CA LEU A 167 18.43 -29.71 -11.57
C LEU A 167 18.46 -28.80 -12.79
N TYR A 168 19.50 -27.96 -12.90
CA TYR A 168 19.68 -27.06 -14.05
C TYR A 168 20.83 -27.49 -14.94
N ASN A 169 21.94 -27.95 -14.37
CA ASN A 169 23.11 -28.26 -15.16
C ASN A 169 24.04 -29.29 -14.46
N VAL A 170 24.97 -29.84 -15.24
CA VAL A 170 25.94 -30.81 -14.81
C VAL A 170 27.31 -30.53 -15.42
N ALA A 171 28.37 -30.79 -14.66
CA ALA A 171 29.76 -30.81 -15.15
C ALA A 171 30.53 -31.96 -14.51
N ALA A 172 31.27 -32.71 -15.30
CA ALA A 172 32.17 -33.76 -14.84
C ALA A 172 33.64 -33.27 -14.83
N ASP A 173 34.38 -33.61 -13.79
CA ASP A 173 35.82 -33.36 -13.73
C ASP A 173 36.66 -34.55 -14.22
N ARG A 174 37.98 -34.34 -14.31
CA ARG A 174 38.92 -35.40 -14.75
C ARG A 174 39.08 -36.52 -13.71
N ALA A 175 38.73 -36.29 -12.46
CA ALA A 175 38.78 -37.28 -11.39
C ALA A 175 37.52 -38.14 -11.31
N GLY A 176 36.54 -37.93 -12.20
CA GLY A 176 35.27 -38.63 -12.25
C GLY A 176 34.24 -38.13 -11.25
N ASN A 177 34.47 -36.99 -10.61
CA ASN A 177 33.40 -36.33 -9.84
C ASN A 177 32.43 -35.59 -10.78
N VAL A 178 31.19 -35.53 -10.40
CA VAL A 178 30.13 -34.85 -11.15
C VAL A 178 29.50 -33.75 -10.29
N PHE A 179 29.48 -32.56 -10.78
CA PHE A 179 28.92 -31.42 -10.09
C PHE A 179 27.54 -31.09 -10.68
N LEU A 180 26.56 -30.89 -9.79
CA LEU A 180 25.17 -30.60 -10.13
C LEU A 180 24.81 -29.24 -9.61
N VAL A 181 24.18 -28.42 -10.46
CA VAL A 181 23.58 -27.13 -10.08
C VAL A 181 22.08 -27.32 -9.89
N GLN A 182 21.57 -26.91 -8.72
CA GLN A 182 20.17 -27.06 -8.32
C GLN A 182 19.50 -25.69 -8.15
N GLN A 183 18.17 -25.67 -8.25
CA GLN A 183 17.35 -24.46 -8.09
C GLN A 183 17.50 -23.83 -6.69
N ASN A 184 17.68 -24.65 -5.67
CA ASN A 184 17.92 -24.22 -4.30
C ASN A 184 19.29 -23.55 -4.07
N HIS A 185 19.95 -23.06 -5.13
CA HIS A 185 21.24 -22.36 -5.10
C HIS A 185 22.38 -23.20 -4.55
N GLN A 186 22.29 -24.52 -4.66
CA GLN A 186 23.35 -25.44 -4.27
C GLN A 186 24.11 -25.97 -5.47
N VAL A 187 25.42 -26.18 -5.26
CA VAL A 187 26.26 -27.03 -6.10
C VAL A 187 26.54 -28.29 -5.31
N ARG A 188 26.11 -29.46 -5.82
CA ARG A 188 26.33 -30.77 -5.23
C ARG A 188 27.44 -31.48 -5.99
N LYS A 189 28.23 -32.27 -5.29
CA LYS A 189 29.29 -33.11 -5.86
C LYS A 189 28.91 -34.54 -5.66
N LEU A 190 28.76 -35.28 -6.75
CA LEU A 190 28.70 -36.75 -6.78
C LEU A 190 30.11 -37.27 -6.95
N THR A 191 30.58 -38.07 -6.03
CA THR A 191 31.87 -38.75 -6.09
C THR A 191 31.76 -40.11 -6.78
N PRO A 192 32.87 -40.69 -7.31
CA PRO A 192 32.85 -41.98 -8.01
C PRO A 192 32.36 -43.16 -7.16
N ASP A 193 32.43 -43.06 -5.84
CA ASP A 193 31.89 -44.05 -4.87
C ASP A 193 30.37 -43.92 -4.66
N GLY A 194 29.70 -43.01 -5.37
CA GLY A 194 28.25 -42.84 -5.34
C GLY A 194 27.69 -41.99 -4.21
N ASN A 195 28.55 -41.21 -3.52
CA ASN A 195 28.11 -40.30 -2.49
C ASN A 195 27.91 -38.87 -3.05
N LEU A 196 26.83 -38.22 -2.61
CA LEU A 196 26.49 -36.85 -2.94
C LEU A 196 26.76 -35.94 -1.75
N THR A 197 27.55 -34.88 -1.97
CA THR A 197 27.87 -33.89 -0.93
C THR A 197 27.62 -32.46 -1.45
N THR A 198 27.26 -31.55 -0.56
CA THR A 198 27.13 -30.14 -0.87
C THR A 198 28.52 -29.49 -0.85
N VAL A 199 28.95 -28.86 -1.95
CA VAL A 199 30.28 -28.22 -2.07
C VAL A 199 30.21 -26.73 -2.14
N ALA A 200 29.07 -26.14 -2.55
CA ALA A 200 28.82 -24.73 -2.56
C ALA A 200 27.33 -24.47 -2.41
N GLY A 201 26.98 -23.26 -1.93
CA GLY A 201 25.62 -22.91 -1.60
C GLY A 201 25.19 -23.48 -0.24
N ARG A 202 24.22 -22.88 0.36
CA ARG A 202 23.60 -23.37 1.61
C ARG A 202 22.14 -23.66 1.34
N LEU A 203 21.60 -24.62 2.08
CA LEU A 203 20.14 -24.74 2.21
C LEU A 203 19.60 -23.39 2.64
N HIS A 204 18.44 -22.97 2.13
CA HIS A 204 17.75 -21.76 2.54
C HIS A 204 17.19 -21.85 3.98
N PHE A 205 17.67 -22.82 4.76
CA PHE A 205 17.30 -23.06 6.15
C PHE A 205 18.55 -23.25 7.00
N ALA A 206 18.80 -22.28 7.89
CA ALA A 206 19.83 -22.36 8.92
C ALA A 206 19.60 -21.28 9.99
N GLY A 207 20.34 -21.40 11.10
CA GLY A 207 20.46 -20.32 12.09
C GLY A 207 19.57 -20.49 13.32
N ASP A 208 18.92 -21.64 13.54
CA ASP A 208 18.23 -21.92 14.81
C ASP A 208 19.19 -21.78 15.99
N GLY A 209 18.71 -21.10 17.05
CA GLY A 209 19.50 -20.75 18.24
C GLY A 209 20.44 -19.56 18.05
N GLY A 210 20.49 -18.96 16.87
CA GLY A 210 21.35 -17.82 16.56
C GLY A 210 20.59 -16.51 16.29
N ALA A 211 21.36 -15.49 15.90
CA ALA A 211 20.78 -14.21 15.53
C ALA A 211 19.88 -14.31 14.28
N ALA A 212 18.67 -13.80 14.35
CA ALA A 212 17.70 -13.85 13.25
C ALA A 212 18.21 -13.18 11.97
N THR A 213 19.03 -12.12 12.09
CA THR A 213 19.65 -11.44 10.96
C THR A 213 20.72 -12.24 10.25
N ALA A 214 21.22 -13.32 10.87
CA ALA A 214 22.19 -14.25 10.28
C ALA A 214 21.53 -15.56 9.81
N ALA A 215 20.26 -15.75 10.08
CA ALA A 215 19.52 -16.94 9.69
C ALA A 215 19.20 -16.94 8.18
N LEU A 216 19.06 -18.13 7.63
CA LEU A 216 18.62 -18.31 6.25
C LEU A 216 17.12 -18.65 6.24
N LEU A 217 16.38 -17.88 5.48
CA LEU A 217 14.98 -18.09 5.14
C LEU A 217 14.86 -18.40 3.66
N ASN A 218 13.77 -19.06 3.27
CA ASN A 218 13.47 -19.40 1.88
C ASN A 218 12.09 -18.87 1.49
N LEU A 219 12.06 -17.81 0.71
CA LEU A 219 10.84 -17.16 0.24
C LEU A 219 9.80 -16.99 1.39
N PRO A 220 10.13 -16.29 2.48
CA PRO A 220 9.17 -16.07 3.57
C PRO A 220 7.99 -15.27 3.05
N ASN A 221 6.80 -15.86 3.06
CA ASN A 221 5.61 -15.28 2.43
C ASN A 221 4.58 -14.74 3.44
N GLU A 222 4.62 -15.22 4.69
CA GLU A 222 3.74 -14.75 5.75
C GLU A 222 4.53 -14.43 7.02
N ILE A 223 4.00 -13.47 7.79
CA ILE A 223 4.62 -12.97 9.01
C ILE A 223 3.54 -12.61 10.02
N LEU A 224 3.81 -12.84 11.30
CA LEU A 224 2.82 -12.64 12.35
C LEU A 224 3.49 -12.22 13.67
N PRO A 225 3.57 -10.92 13.98
CA PRO A 225 4.01 -10.47 15.30
C PRO A 225 2.94 -10.77 16.35
N ASP A 226 3.37 -11.14 17.56
CA ASP A 226 2.48 -11.29 18.71
C ASP A 226 2.58 -10.10 19.69
N ALA A 227 1.73 -10.09 20.71
CA ALA A 227 1.69 -9.03 21.70
C ALA A 227 2.92 -9.02 22.63
N GLY A 228 3.66 -10.11 22.72
CA GLY A 228 4.90 -10.24 23.48
C GLY A 228 6.13 -9.72 22.73
N GLY A 229 5.98 -9.39 21.45
CA GLY A 229 7.06 -8.95 20.59
C GLY A 229 7.78 -10.11 19.87
N ASP A 230 7.31 -11.35 20.00
CA ASP A 230 7.77 -12.46 19.19
C ASP A 230 7.25 -12.30 17.76
N VAL A 231 8.05 -12.69 16.77
CA VAL A 231 7.68 -12.62 15.35
C VAL A 231 7.70 -14.01 14.76
N TYR A 232 6.56 -14.49 14.31
CA TYR A 232 6.41 -15.77 13.64
C TYR A 232 6.46 -15.56 12.13
N ILE A 233 7.26 -16.38 11.44
CA ILE A 233 7.54 -16.29 10.01
C ILE A 233 7.19 -17.63 9.38
N TYR A 234 6.30 -17.64 8.39
CA TYR A 234 6.15 -18.82 7.55
C TYR A 234 7.28 -18.83 6.52
N ASP A 235 8.20 -19.75 6.73
CA ASP A 235 9.41 -19.94 5.93
C ASP A 235 9.08 -20.88 4.76
N GLY A 236 8.42 -20.34 3.77
CA GLY A 236 7.78 -20.91 2.59
C GLY A 236 8.19 -22.32 2.18
N PRO A 237 9.05 -22.50 1.16
CA PRO A 237 9.51 -23.84 0.74
C PRO A 237 10.32 -24.63 1.77
N ASN A 238 10.66 -24.01 2.90
CA ASN A 238 11.22 -24.75 4.04
C ASN A 238 10.14 -25.45 4.88
N TYR A 239 8.87 -25.24 4.61
CA TYR A 239 7.73 -25.85 5.31
C TYR A 239 7.87 -25.79 6.82
N ARG A 240 8.24 -24.60 7.34
CA ARG A 240 8.46 -24.34 8.76
C ARG A 240 7.86 -23.02 9.16
N ILE A 241 7.47 -22.96 10.42
CA ILE A 241 7.18 -21.70 11.09
C ILE A 241 8.38 -21.39 11.98
N ARG A 242 9.05 -20.27 11.69
CA ARG A 242 10.19 -19.78 12.47
C ARG A 242 9.67 -18.73 13.46
N LYS A 243 10.24 -18.71 14.65
CA LYS A 243 9.94 -17.75 15.70
C LYS A 243 11.17 -16.93 16.01
N VAL A 244 11.08 -15.61 15.93
CA VAL A 244 12.09 -14.65 16.36
C VAL A 244 11.64 -14.04 17.66
N THR A 245 12.44 -14.18 18.72
CA THR A 245 12.18 -13.59 20.02
C THR A 245 12.68 -12.14 20.11
N PRO A 246 12.21 -11.31 21.07
CA PRO A 246 12.60 -9.90 21.17
C PRO A 246 14.10 -9.63 21.35
N ASP A 247 14.86 -10.61 21.84
CA ASP A 247 16.33 -10.56 21.93
C ASP A 247 17.01 -10.81 20.56
N GLY A 248 16.23 -11.05 19.49
CA GLY A 248 16.71 -11.28 18.14
C GLY A 248 17.12 -12.72 17.84
N THR A 249 16.83 -13.68 18.74
CA THR A 249 17.11 -15.10 18.49
C THR A 249 16.02 -15.73 17.64
N ILE A 250 16.39 -16.53 16.63
CA ILE A 250 15.45 -17.29 15.79
C ILE A 250 15.50 -18.78 16.10
N ASN A 251 14.33 -19.42 16.10
CA ASN A 251 14.19 -20.87 16.24
C ASN A 251 13.06 -21.40 15.36
N THR A 252 13.10 -22.67 15.00
CA THR A 252 11.95 -23.37 14.44
C THR A 252 10.91 -23.59 15.53
N TRP A 253 9.71 -23.04 15.35
CA TRP A 253 8.57 -23.22 16.26
C TRP A 253 7.69 -24.39 15.81
N GLY A 254 7.54 -24.63 14.51
CA GLY A 254 6.72 -25.70 13.97
C GLY A 254 7.16 -26.13 12.57
N GLY A 255 6.75 -27.34 12.20
CA GLY A 255 7.11 -27.96 10.93
C GLY A 255 8.47 -28.67 10.95
N ASN A 256 8.57 -29.75 10.19
CA ASN A 256 9.77 -30.58 10.07
C ASN A 256 10.54 -30.37 8.74
N GLY A 257 9.98 -29.51 7.85
CA GLY A 257 10.56 -29.26 6.52
C GLY A 257 10.08 -30.21 5.44
N ILE A 258 9.10 -31.05 5.74
CA ILE A 258 8.50 -31.99 4.78
C ILE A 258 7.10 -31.42 4.43
N PRO A 259 6.79 -31.23 3.14
CA PRO A 259 5.45 -30.82 2.73
C PRO A 259 4.41 -31.88 3.07
N GLY A 260 3.20 -31.44 3.36
CA GLY A 260 2.07 -32.33 3.62
C GLY A 260 1.24 -31.88 4.81
N TYR A 261 0.14 -32.58 5.04
CA TYR A 261 -0.76 -32.28 6.14
C TYR A 261 -0.38 -33.05 7.42
N PRO A 262 -0.67 -32.48 8.61
CA PRO A 262 -0.46 -33.16 9.87
C PRO A 262 -1.25 -34.47 9.93
N PRO A 263 -0.71 -35.52 10.57
CA PRO A 263 -1.32 -36.88 10.52
C PRO A 263 -2.68 -36.97 11.26
N SER A 264 -2.94 -36.09 12.24
CA SER A 264 -4.21 -36.06 12.99
C SER A 264 -4.40 -34.76 13.75
N ASN A 265 -5.66 -34.43 14.06
CA ASN A 265 -6.00 -33.33 14.95
C ASN A 265 -5.42 -33.53 16.34
N GLY A 266 -4.86 -32.46 16.91
CA GLY A 266 -4.18 -32.47 18.21
C GLY A 266 -2.73 -32.95 18.18
N SER A 267 -2.17 -33.25 17.00
CA SER A 267 -0.74 -33.59 16.86
C SER A 267 0.13 -32.39 17.26
N PRO A 268 1.31 -32.64 17.88
CA PRO A 268 2.29 -31.58 18.12
C PRO A 268 2.78 -30.97 16.80
N ILE A 269 2.86 -29.66 16.73
CA ILE A 269 3.34 -28.96 15.52
C ILE A 269 4.85 -29.16 15.29
N ALA A 270 5.60 -29.32 16.38
CA ALA A 270 7.02 -29.65 16.29
C ALA A 270 7.19 -31.04 15.66
N GLY A 271 7.87 -31.09 14.53
CA GLY A 271 8.05 -32.36 13.78
C GLY A 271 6.85 -32.74 12.88
N ALA A 272 5.79 -31.98 12.83
CA ALA A 272 4.68 -32.20 11.88
C ALA A 272 5.08 -31.80 10.45
N ASN A 273 4.52 -32.51 9.46
CA ASN A 273 4.50 -32.00 8.09
C ASN A 273 3.60 -30.77 8.03
N LEU A 274 3.97 -29.77 7.26
CA LEU A 274 3.14 -28.60 7.02
C LEU A 274 2.86 -28.45 5.51
N PRO A 275 1.60 -28.16 5.11
CA PRO A 275 1.31 -27.81 3.73
C PRO A 275 1.81 -26.38 3.45
N TYR A 276 1.93 -26.01 2.19
CA TYR A 276 2.21 -24.62 1.83
C TYR A 276 1.09 -23.70 2.36
N ALA A 277 1.45 -22.65 3.12
CA ALA A 277 0.50 -21.71 3.66
C ALA A 277 0.50 -20.41 2.83
N TYR A 278 -0.70 -20.00 2.41
CA TYR A 278 -0.93 -18.76 1.65
C TYR A 278 -1.29 -17.59 2.56
N ALA A 279 -1.76 -17.86 3.77
CA ALA A 279 -2.18 -16.84 4.71
C ALA A 279 -1.95 -17.28 6.16
N MET A 280 -1.67 -16.31 7.04
CA MET A 280 -1.44 -16.54 8.46
C MET A 280 -2.05 -15.41 9.29
N THR A 281 -2.77 -15.75 10.38
CA THR A 281 -3.38 -14.76 11.28
C THR A 281 -3.54 -15.29 12.71
N TRP A 282 -3.73 -14.38 13.70
CA TRP A 282 -4.07 -14.70 15.09
C TRP A 282 -5.55 -14.49 15.39
N ASP A 283 -6.06 -15.27 16.37
CA ASP A 283 -7.24 -14.82 17.14
C ASP A 283 -6.81 -14.13 18.47
N ALA A 284 -7.79 -13.57 19.15
CA ALA A 284 -7.55 -12.90 20.43
C ALA A 284 -7.09 -13.85 21.56
N SER A 285 -7.24 -15.16 21.39
CA SER A 285 -6.82 -16.20 22.34
C SER A 285 -5.39 -16.70 22.07
N GLY A 286 -4.72 -16.16 21.06
CA GLY A 286 -3.36 -16.55 20.67
C GLY A 286 -3.31 -17.85 19.86
N ASN A 287 -4.42 -18.28 19.25
CA ASN A 287 -4.35 -19.34 18.27
C ASN A 287 -3.94 -18.77 16.90
N MET A 288 -3.02 -19.45 16.23
CA MET A 288 -2.61 -19.13 14.86
C MET A 288 -3.46 -19.92 13.87
N TYR A 289 -3.85 -19.28 12.77
CA TYR A 289 -4.55 -19.93 11.68
C TYR A 289 -3.74 -19.86 10.40
N LEU A 290 -3.68 -21.00 9.68
CA LEU A 290 -3.01 -21.09 8.38
C LEU A 290 -4.05 -21.39 7.30
N GLY A 291 -4.05 -20.62 6.22
CA GLY A 291 -4.76 -20.89 4.98
C GLY A 291 -3.87 -21.69 4.04
N THR A 292 -4.35 -22.86 3.63
CA THR A 292 -3.61 -23.78 2.77
C THR A 292 -4.42 -24.08 1.48
N GLU A 293 -3.98 -25.02 0.67
CA GLU A 293 -4.73 -25.37 -0.55
C GLU A 293 -6.20 -25.71 -0.22
N ASN A 294 -6.45 -26.76 0.53
CA ASN A 294 -7.79 -27.31 0.67
C ASN A 294 -8.31 -27.29 2.10
N GLN A 295 -7.58 -26.65 3.02
CA GLN A 295 -7.89 -26.63 4.44
C GLN A 295 -7.50 -25.32 5.11
N VAL A 296 -8.13 -25.07 6.25
CA VAL A 296 -7.69 -24.08 7.24
C VAL A 296 -7.26 -24.81 8.49
N LEU A 297 -6.00 -24.60 8.89
CA LEU A 297 -5.41 -25.19 10.09
C LEU A 297 -5.44 -24.16 11.23
N LYS A 298 -5.72 -24.64 12.44
CA LYS A 298 -5.58 -23.92 13.70
C LYS A 298 -4.43 -24.50 14.48
N LEU A 299 -3.51 -23.65 14.92
CA LEU A 299 -2.39 -23.99 15.77
C LEU A 299 -2.60 -23.32 17.13
N THR A 300 -2.62 -24.10 18.18
CA THR A 300 -2.90 -23.60 19.53
C THR A 300 -1.62 -23.13 20.24
N PRO A 301 -1.69 -22.28 21.28
CA PRO A 301 -0.54 -21.84 22.06
C PRO A 301 0.27 -22.98 22.69
N ASP A 302 -0.37 -24.14 22.99
CA ASP A 302 0.30 -25.37 23.44
C ASP A 302 0.88 -26.19 22.28
N ALA A 303 1.07 -25.56 21.12
CA ALA A 303 1.74 -26.10 19.94
C ALA A 303 1.09 -27.37 19.36
N LYS A 304 -0.24 -27.42 19.31
CA LYS A 304 -1.01 -28.48 18.64
C LYS A 304 -1.72 -27.96 17.40
N VAL A 305 -1.94 -28.83 16.41
CA VAL A 305 -2.56 -28.51 15.15
C VAL A 305 -3.92 -29.18 14.99
N PHE A 306 -4.89 -28.44 14.43
CA PHE A 306 -6.25 -28.91 14.15
C PHE A 306 -6.71 -28.42 12.78
N VAL A 307 -7.42 -29.27 12.05
CA VAL A 307 -8.19 -28.85 10.86
C VAL A 307 -9.52 -28.26 11.34
N ILE A 308 -9.81 -27.03 10.96
CA ILE A 308 -11.04 -26.32 11.37
C ILE A 308 -11.98 -26.04 10.19
N ALA A 309 -11.49 -26.05 8.95
CA ALA A 309 -12.30 -25.97 7.75
C ALA A 309 -11.60 -26.68 6.60
N GLY A 310 -12.40 -27.17 5.64
CA GLY A 310 -11.92 -27.94 4.49
C GLY A 310 -11.78 -29.43 4.79
N ASN A 311 -12.25 -30.25 3.85
CA ASN A 311 -12.18 -31.71 3.96
C ASN A 311 -11.01 -32.31 3.17
N GLY A 312 -10.10 -31.49 2.65
CA GLY A 312 -8.95 -31.89 1.85
C GLY A 312 -9.23 -32.06 0.35
N ASN A 313 -10.43 -31.75 -0.11
CA ASN A 313 -10.80 -31.77 -1.53
C ASN A 313 -11.05 -30.36 -2.05
N ASP A 314 -10.70 -30.12 -3.32
CA ASP A 314 -11.04 -28.90 -4.01
C ASP A 314 -12.55 -28.70 -4.19
N GLY A 315 -13.00 -27.46 -4.15
CA GLY A 315 -14.37 -27.08 -4.42
C GLY A 315 -14.86 -25.90 -3.59
N ASP A 316 -16.15 -25.58 -3.72
CA ASP A 316 -16.81 -24.48 -3.01
C ASP A 316 -18.14 -24.90 -2.37
N SER A 317 -18.30 -26.19 -2.08
CA SER A 317 -19.54 -26.75 -1.51
C SER A 317 -19.53 -26.78 0.02
N GLY A 318 -20.68 -27.05 0.62
CA GLY A 318 -20.83 -27.28 2.06
C GLY A 318 -21.26 -26.06 2.85
N ASP A 319 -21.65 -24.96 2.23
CA ASP A 319 -22.24 -23.81 2.93
C ASP A 319 -23.52 -24.21 3.69
N GLY A 320 -23.68 -23.70 4.92
CA GLY A 320 -24.72 -24.06 5.84
C GLY A 320 -24.45 -25.34 6.66
N GLY A 321 -23.30 -26.01 6.43
CA GLY A 321 -22.86 -27.20 7.13
C GLY A 321 -21.59 -27.01 7.95
N PRO A 322 -21.11 -28.09 8.61
CA PRO A 322 -19.85 -28.08 9.34
C PRO A 322 -18.66 -27.70 8.43
N ALA A 323 -17.86 -26.73 8.84
CA ALA A 323 -16.74 -26.23 8.03
C ALA A 323 -15.72 -27.31 7.68
N THR A 324 -15.51 -28.29 8.57
CA THR A 324 -14.60 -29.43 8.33
C THR A 324 -15.11 -30.44 7.29
N ALA A 325 -16.40 -30.37 6.94
CA ALA A 325 -16.97 -31.21 5.89
C ALA A 325 -17.08 -30.48 4.53
N ALA A 326 -16.90 -29.17 4.52
CA ALA A 326 -16.94 -28.35 3.31
C ALA A 326 -15.74 -28.62 2.40
N THR A 327 -15.90 -28.37 1.11
CA THR A 327 -14.76 -28.27 0.18
C THR A 327 -14.29 -26.82 0.13
N ILE A 328 -13.00 -26.61 0.06
CA ILE A 328 -12.34 -25.31 -0.11
C ILE A 328 -11.36 -25.48 -1.26
N GLY A 329 -11.36 -24.54 -2.21
CA GLY A 329 -10.42 -24.58 -3.32
C GLY A 329 -9.02 -24.21 -2.83
N VAL A 330 -8.77 -22.92 -2.59
CA VAL A 330 -7.53 -22.46 -1.95
C VAL A 330 -7.87 -21.37 -0.94
N ALA A 331 -7.54 -21.61 0.32
CA ALA A 331 -7.65 -20.61 1.38
C ALA A 331 -6.51 -19.58 1.26
N SER A 332 -6.60 -18.72 0.24
CA SER A 332 -5.56 -17.77 -0.14
C SER A 332 -5.44 -16.55 0.76
N GLY A 333 -6.42 -16.31 1.63
CA GLY A 333 -6.44 -15.25 2.63
C GLY A 333 -7.27 -15.64 3.84
N ILE A 334 -6.85 -15.25 5.02
CA ILE A 334 -7.56 -15.50 6.28
C ILE A 334 -7.56 -14.22 7.14
N ALA A 335 -8.71 -13.92 7.74
CA ALA A 335 -8.82 -12.94 8.81
C ALA A 335 -9.75 -13.46 9.92
N VAL A 336 -9.54 -13.00 11.15
CA VAL A 336 -10.34 -13.39 12.31
C VAL A 336 -10.88 -12.14 12.98
N ASP A 337 -12.17 -12.07 13.25
CA ASP A 337 -12.76 -10.94 13.97
C ASP A 337 -12.65 -11.09 15.50
N ALA A 338 -13.07 -10.07 16.23
CA ALA A 338 -13.03 -10.06 17.69
C ALA A 338 -13.95 -11.13 18.33
N SER A 339 -14.93 -11.65 17.59
CA SER A 339 -15.83 -12.73 18.02
C SER A 339 -15.25 -14.11 17.74
N GLY A 340 -14.11 -14.19 17.04
CA GLY A 340 -13.45 -15.42 16.64
C GLY A 340 -14.01 -16.04 15.36
N ASN A 341 -14.88 -15.35 14.60
CA ASN A 341 -15.29 -15.80 13.28
C ASN A 341 -14.12 -15.71 12.30
N ILE A 342 -14.00 -16.74 11.47
CA ILE A 342 -12.86 -16.87 10.56
C ILE A 342 -13.33 -16.63 9.14
N TYR A 343 -12.81 -15.57 8.51
CA TYR A 343 -13.06 -15.24 7.13
C TYR A 343 -12.01 -15.88 6.25
N VAL A 344 -12.42 -16.57 5.21
CA VAL A 344 -11.55 -17.35 4.30
C VAL A 344 -11.78 -16.86 2.88
N ALA A 345 -10.76 -16.34 2.23
CA ALA A 345 -10.78 -16.09 0.81
C ALA A 345 -10.59 -17.41 0.06
N ASP A 346 -11.66 -17.96 -0.46
CA ASP A 346 -11.67 -19.16 -1.30
C ASP A 346 -11.37 -18.75 -2.75
N ALA A 347 -10.12 -18.83 -3.10
CA ALA A 347 -9.60 -18.23 -4.34
C ALA A 347 -10.18 -18.86 -5.60
N LEU A 348 -10.31 -20.17 -5.65
CA LEU A 348 -10.86 -20.87 -6.81
C LEU A 348 -12.37 -20.66 -6.96
N ALA A 349 -13.07 -20.42 -5.84
CA ALA A 349 -14.49 -20.11 -5.84
C ALA A 349 -14.80 -18.62 -6.12
N ASN A 350 -13.82 -17.74 -6.12
CA ASN A 350 -14.01 -16.27 -6.16
C ASN A 350 -14.98 -15.77 -5.10
N ARG A 351 -14.84 -16.27 -3.87
CA ARG A 351 -15.71 -15.93 -2.73
C ARG A 351 -14.91 -15.72 -1.47
N VAL A 352 -15.47 -14.95 -0.57
CA VAL A 352 -15.06 -14.99 0.83
C VAL A 352 -16.13 -15.76 1.58
N ARG A 353 -15.72 -16.73 2.39
CA ARG A 353 -16.58 -17.54 3.24
C ARG A 353 -16.27 -17.24 4.70
N VAL A 354 -17.22 -17.45 5.59
CA VAL A 354 -17.03 -17.26 7.03
C VAL A 354 -17.35 -18.54 7.78
N VAL A 355 -16.46 -18.92 8.70
CA VAL A 355 -16.69 -19.98 9.68
C VAL A 355 -17.08 -19.32 10.99
N ALA A 356 -18.31 -19.55 11.43
CA ALA A 356 -18.82 -18.99 12.68
C ALA A 356 -18.16 -19.66 13.89
N ALA A 357 -17.58 -18.87 14.79
CA ALA A 357 -16.82 -19.36 15.95
C ALA A 357 -17.65 -20.22 16.90
N ASN A 358 -18.94 -19.88 17.08
CA ASN A 358 -19.82 -20.51 18.05
C ASN A 358 -20.42 -21.82 17.54
N THR A 359 -20.50 -22.05 16.22
CA THR A 359 -21.16 -23.22 15.63
C THR A 359 -20.23 -24.08 14.78
N GLY A 360 -19.10 -23.54 14.31
CA GLY A 360 -18.23 -24.19 13.34
C GLY A 360 -18.88 -24.38 11.96
N ILE A 361 -19.99 -23.67 11.68
CA ILE A 361 -20.68 -23.71 10.39
C ILE A 361 -20.00 -22.72 9.45
N ILE A 362 -19.77 -23.16 8.20
CA ILE A 362 -19.27 -22.29 7.13
C ILE A 362 -20.43 -21.78 6.29
N THR A 363 -20.36 -20.51 5.89
CA THR A 363 -21.35 -19.87 4.98
C THR A 363 -20.67 -18.91 4.03
N ALA A 364 -21.32 -18.60 2.91
CA ALA A 364 -20.86 -17.52 2.02
C ALA A 364 -20.95 -16.17 2.76
N PHE A 365 -19.90 -15.34 2.62
CA PHE A 365 -19.82 -14.00 3.20
C PHE A 365 -19.80 -12.91 2.12
N ALA A 366 -18.99 -13.04 1.08
CA ALA A 366 -18.92 -12.09 -0.01
C ALA A 366 -18.58 -12.79 -1.33
N GLY A 367 -19.14 -12.29 -2.42
CA GLY A 367 -18.90 -12.81 -3.76
C GLY A 367 -19.97 -13.81 -4.22
N THR A 368 -20.40 -13.68 -5.48
CA THR A 368 -21.31 -14.64 -6.15
C THR A 368 -20.61 -15.85 -6.73
N GLY A 369 -19.26 -15.86 -6.74
CA GLY A 369 -18.44 -16.79 -7.53
C GLY A 369 -18.15 -16.30 -8.95
N ALA A 370 -18.97 -15.39 -9.48
CA ALA A 370 -18.71 -14.77 -10.78
C ALA A 370 -17.68 -13.65 -10.62
N ARG A 371 -16.69 -13.60 -11.53
CA ARG A 371 -15.69 -12.55 -11.58
C ARG A 371 -16.31 -11.23 -12.03
N GLY A 372 -15.89 -10.13 -11.45
CA GLY A 372 -16.34 -8.79 -11.78
C GLY A 372 -16.15 -7.83 -10.62
N SER A 373 -16.58 -6.58 -10.77
CA SER A 373 -16.43 -5.51 -9.76
C SER A 373 -17.76 -4.85 -9.38
N GLY A 374 -18.89 -5.45 -9.74
CA GLY A 374 -20.23 -4.94 -9.43
C GLY A 374 -20.64 -5.15 -7.99
N GLY A 375 -21.75 -4.48 -7.59
CA GLY A 375 -22.43 -4.73 -6.32
C GLY A 375 -22.10 -3.75 -5.20
N ASP A 376 -21.33 -2.68 -5.41
CA ASP A 376 -21.10 -1.63 -4.39
C ASP A 376 -22.43 -1.02 -3.91
N GLY A 377 -22.55 -0.85 -2.59
CA GLY A 377 -23.76 -0.36 -1.93
C GLY A 377 -24.85 -1.41 -1.70
N GLY A 378 -24.64 -2.66 -2.16
CA GLY A 378 -25.54 -3.79 -1.95
C GLY A 378 -24.99 -4.85 -1.00
N LEU A 379 -25.72 -5.98 -0.88
CA LEU A 379 -25.28 -7.12 -0.08
C LEU A 379 -23.99 -7.72 -0.64
N ALA A 380 -23.04 -8.02 0.23
CA ALA A 380 -21.74 -8.57 -0.13
C ALA A 380 -21.84 -9.92 -0.85
N THR A 381 -22.81 -10.77 -0.46
CA THR A 381 -23.07 -12.07 -1.09
C THR A 381 -23.64 -11.96 -2.51
N ALA A 382 -24.19 -10.80 -2.88
CA ALA A 382 -24.68 -10.51 -4.23
C ALA A 382 -23.65 -9.76 -5.10
N ALA A 383 -22.52 -9.39 -4.55
CA ALA A 383 -21.48 -8.68 -5.27
C ALA A 383 -20.61 -9.61 -6.14
N GLN A 384 -20.02 -9.06 -7.18
CA GLN A 384 -18.96 -9.71 -7.91
C GLN A 384 -17.61 -9.25 -7.38
N ILE A 385 -16.68 -10.19 -7.17
CA ILE A 385 -15.29 -9.94 -6.79
C ILE A 385 -14.37 -10.75 -7.72
N SER A 386 -13.12 -10.35 -7.85
CA SER A 386 -12.14 -11.08 -8.64
C SER A 386 -10.82 -11.15 -7.88
N ILE A 387 -10.74 -12.14 -7.01
CA ILE A 387 -9.69 -12.24 -5.98
C ILE A 387 -8.44 -12.96 -6.44
N THR A 388 -8.50 -13.77 -7.52
CA THR A 388 -7.32 -14.43 -8.09
C THR A 388 -7.35 -14.47 -9.62
N PRO A 389 -6.17 -14.41 -10.30
CA PRO A 389 -6.05 -14.74 -11.71
C PRO A 389 -6.32 -16.23 -11.95
N PRO A 390 -6.82 -16.63 -13.14
CA PRO A 390 -7.12 -18.02 -13.46
C PRO A 390 -5.89 -18.92 -13.52
N GLU A 391 -4.72 -18.35 -13.69
CA GLU A 391 -3.49 -19.09 -14.04
C GLU A 391 -2.50 -19.24 -12.87
N ILE A 392 -2.66 -18.47 -11.77
CA ILE A 392 -1.72 -18.45 -10.67
C ILE A 392 -2.48 -18.26 -9.35
N VAL A 393 -2.41 -19.24 -8.45
CA VAL A 393 -2.90 -19.08 -7.08
C VAL A 393 -1.97 -18.12 -6.35
N GLN A 394 -2.50 -16.95 -6.02
CA GLN A 394 -1.79 -15.91 -5.26
C GLN A 394 -2.54 -15.62 -3.97
N GLN A 395 -1.85 -15.03 -3.01
CA GLN A 395 -2.47 -14.57 -1.77
C GLN A 395 -3.58 -13.55 -2.08
N THR A 396 -4.73 -13.73 -1.45
CA THR A 396 -5.83 -12.77 -1.44
C THR A 396 -5.87 -12.11 -0.09
N PRO A 397 -5.44 -10.87 0.06
CA PRO A 397 -5.37 -10.28 1.38
C PRO A 397 -6.77 -10.04 1.95
N LEU A 398 -6.95 -10.46 3.20
CA LEU A 398 -8.08 -10.13 4.04
C LEU A 398 -7.59 -9.41 5.30
N ALA A 399 -8.36 -8.44 5.78
CA ALA A 399 -8.12 -7.78 7.06
C ALA A 399 -9.46 -7.45 7.72
N VAL A 400 -9.48 -7.41 9.07
CA VAL A 400 -10.66 -7.01 9.85
C VAL A 400 -10.25 -5.90 10.80
N ASP A 401 -11.01 -4.80 10.85
CA ASP A 401 -10.78 -3.72 11.80
C ASP A 401 -11.53 -3.91 13.12
N GLY A 402 -11.25 -3.01 14.07
CA GLY A 402 -11.90 -3.04 15.38
C GLY A 402 -13.40 -2.75 15.38
N GLN A 403 -13.95 -2.24 14.27
CA GLN A 403 -15.38 -2.03 14.08
C GLN A 403 -16.09 -3.23 13.44
N GLY A 404 -15.35 -4.27 13.04
CA GLY A 404 -15.86 -5.45 12.37
C GLY A 404 -16.03 -5.30 10.85
N ASN A 405 -15.45 -4.27 10.24
CA ASN A 405 -15.38 -4.18 8.79
C ASN A 405 -14.36 -5.18 8.26
N VAL A 406 -14.72 -5.92 7.20
CA VAL A 406 -13.85 -6.88 6.53
C VAL A 406 -13.36 -6.30 5.22
N TYR A 407 -12.05 -6.14 5.09
CA TYR A 407 -11.40 -5.64 3.88
C TYR A 407 -10.98 -6.81 2.99
N ILE A 408 -11.24 -6.71 1.70
CA ILE A 408 -11.00 -7.76 0.69
C ILE A 408 -10.14 -7.16 -0.43
N GLY A 409 -9.00 -7.76 -0.70
CA GLY A 409 -8.19 -7.41 -1.86
C GLY A 409 -8.86 -7.93 -3.15
N ASP A 410 -9.57 -7.07 -3.84
CA ASP A 410 -10.20 -7.35 -5.13
C ASP A 410 -9.17 -7.10 -6.25
N ALA A 411 -8.10 -7.92 -6.22
CA ALA A 411 -6.81 -7.66 -6.86
C ALA A 411 -6.93 -7.48 -8.38
N ASN A 412 -7.68 -8.35 -9.06
CA ASN A 412 -7.86 -8.27 -10.51
C ASN A 412 -8.72 -7.09 -10.97
N ASN A 413 -9.42 -6.45 -10.05
CA ASN A 413 -10.21 -5.26 -10.31
C ASN A 413 -9.48 -3.96 -9.91
N GLY A 414 -8.22 -4.04 -9.46
CA GLY A 414 -7.46 -2.88 -8.99
C GLY A 414 -8.18 -2.12 -7.87
N ARG A 415 -8.75 -2.88 -6.90
CA ARG A 415 -9.54 -2.33 -5.78
C ARG A 415 -9.26 -3.04 -4.47
N VAL A 416 -9.55 -2.32 -3.37
CA VAL A 416 -9.85 -2.94 -2.09
C VAL A 416 -11.32 -2.67 -1.80
N ARG A 417 -12.04 -3.73 -1.49
CA ARG A 417 -13.46 -3.69 -1.10
C ARG A 417 -13.55 -3.83 0.42
N MET A 418 -14.58 -3.26 1.01
CA MET A 418 -14.88 -3.38 2.43
C MET A 418 -16.32 -3.86 2.59
N VAL A 419 -16.52 -4.85 3.44
CA VAL A 419 -17.86 -5.30 3.87
C VAL A 419 -18.08 -4.81 5.29
N SER A 420 -19.15 -4.03 5.48
CA SER A 420 -19.53 -3.52 6.80
C SER A 420 -20.20 -4.60 7.66
N PRO A 421 -20.36 -4.40 8.99
CA PRO A 421 -21.11 -5.30 9.86
C PRO A 421 -22.60 -5.48 9.48
N GLN A 422 -23.12 -4.67 8.55
CA GLN A 422 -24.46 -4.77 7.98
C GLN A 422 -24.45 -5.52 6.64
N ASP A 423 -23.40 -6.27 6.33
CA ASP A 423 -23.19 -7.05 5.11
C ASP A 423 -23.21 -6.22 3.80
N VAL A 424 -22.99 -4.90 3.89
CA VAL A 424 -22.92 -4.02 2.71
C VAL A 424 -21.48 -3.91 2.23
N ILE A 425 -21.25 -4.24 0.95
CA ILE A 425 -19.94 -4.10 0.31
C ILE A 425 -19.78 -2.73 -0.36
N SER A 426 -18.58 -2.17 -0.27
CA SER A 426 -18.21 -0.90 -0.92
C SER A 426 -16.74 -0.90 -1.32
N THR A 427 -16.38 -0.12 -2.34
CA THR A 427 -14.99 0.14 -2.70
C THR A 427 -14.40 1.21 -1.78
N VAL A 428 -13.28 0.92 -1.14
CA VAL A 428 -12.56 1.87 -0.26
C VAL A 428 -11.22 2.34 -0.86
N VAL A 429 -10.63 1.57 -1.76
CA VAL A 429 -9.40 1.94 -2.50
C VAL A 429 -9.53 1.51 -3.95
N GLY A 430 -9.03 2.34 -4.87
CA GLY A 430 -8.97 2.04 -6.28
C GLY A 430 -10.21 2.45 -7.06
N ASN A 431 -10.02 2.86 -8.32
CA ASN A 431 -11.07 3.23 -9.26
C ASN A 431 -11.31 2.18 -10.36
N GLY A 432 -10.64 1.03 -10.26
CA GLY A 432 -10.71 -0.06 -11.22
C GLY A 432 -9.71 0.05 -12.38
N LYS A 433 -8.82 1.02 -12.35
CA LYS A 433 -7.70 1.11 -13.28
C LYS A 433 -6.43 0.73 -12.56
N PHE A 434 -5.60 -0.11 -13.18
CA PHE A 434 -4.27 -0.40 -12.66
C PHE A 434 -3.33 0.79 -12.86
N GLY A 435 -2.54 1.12 -11.85
CA GLY A 435 -1.57 2.21 -11.90
C GLY A 435 -1.06 2.62 -10.54
N ILE A 436 -0.05 3.47 -10.53
CA ILE A 436 0.53 4.04 -9.32
C ILE A 436 -0.33 5.23 -8.89
N PRO A 437 -0.95 5.21 -7.70
CA PRO A 437 -1.71 6.35 -7.20
C PRO A 437 -0.79 7.55 -6.93
N ALA A 438 -1.28 8.75 -7.21
CA ALA A 438 -0.60 9.96 -6.80
C ALA A 438 -0.67 10.09 -5.26
N ASP A 439 0.45 10.44 -4.64
CA ASP A 439 0.53 10.59 -3.19
C ASP A 439 -0.40 11.71 -2.70
N GLY A 440 -1.15 11.45 -1.62
CA GLY A 440 -2.15 12.37 -1.10
C GLY A 440 -3.48 12.41 -1.86
N SER A 441 -3.68 11.59 -2.90
CA SER A 441 -4.93 11.55 -3.64
C SER A 441 -6.06 10.84 -2.88
N LYS A 442 -7.33 11.11 -3.28
CA LYS A 442 -8.49 10.41 -2.74
C LYS A 442 -8.42 8.91 -3.12
N ALA A 443 -8.45 8.02 -2.15
CA ALA A 443 -8.22 6.60 -2.32
C ALA A 443 -9.17 5.94 -3.34
N THR A 444 -10.47 6.29 -3.33
CA THR A 444 -11.48 5.74 -4.25
C THR A 444 -11.44 6.31 -5.66
N ALA A 445 -10.70 7.42 -5.89
CA ALA A 445 -10.56 8.04 -7.20
C ALA A 445 -9.23 7.71 -7.89
N ALA A 446 -8.27 7.17 -7.14
CA ALA A 446 -6.94 6.84 -7.62
C ALA A 446 -6.92 5.51 -8.41
N PRO A 447 -6.06 5.36 -9.44
CA PRO A 447 -5.72 4.04 -9.93
C PRO A 447 -5.04 3.24 -8.83
N PHE A 448 -5.12 1.92 -8.87
CA PHE A 448 -4.51 1.10 -7.83
C PHE A 448 -3.85 -0.17 -8.41
N CYS A 449 -3.24 -0.95 -7.56
CA CYS A 449 -2.45 -2.13 -7.92
C CYS A 449 -3.21 -3.44 -7.62
N ASP A 450 -2.55 -4.55 -7.89
CA ASP A 450 -2.86 -5.86 -7.34
C ASP A 450 -2.38 -5.91 -5.88
N ALA A 451 -3.32 -5.87 -4.94
CA ALA A 451 -3.03 -5.99 -3.52
C ALA A 451 -2.48 -7.40 -3.22
N ALA A 452 -1.25 -7.48 -2.71
CA ALA A 452 -0.60 -8.72 -2.30
C ALA A 452 -0.88 -9.06 -0.84
N SER A 453 -0.87 -8.05 0.02
CA SER A 453 -1.16 -8.20 1.45
C SER A 453 -1.76 -6.93 2.03
N MET A 454 -2.49 -7.06 3.13
CA MET A 454 -3.11 -5.94 3.84
C MET A 454 -3.01 -6.10 5.34
N ALA A 455 -2.94 -4.96 6.04
CA ALA A 455 -3.05 -4.88 7.49
C ALA A 455 -3.83 -3.62 7.87
N VAL A 456 -4.57 -3.67 8.99
CA VAL A 456 -5.27 -2.51 9.56
C VAL A 456 -4.72 -2.26 10.95
N ASP A 457 -4.38 -1.03 11.27
CA ASP A 457 -3.96 -0.66 12.60
C ASP A 457 -5.14 -0.34 13.53
N ARG A 458 -4.86 -0.13 14.81
CA ARG A 458 -5.90 0.20 15.81
C ARG A 458 -6.61 1.52 15.56
N ALA A 459 -6.02 2.42 14.79
CA ALA A 459 -6.61 3.70 14.40
C ALA A 459 -7.50 3.59 13.15
N GLY A 460 -7.56 2.43 12.51
CA GLY A 460 -8.30 2.17 11.29
C GLY A 460 -7.55 2.59 10.02
N ALA A 461 -6.25 2.85 10.07
CA ALA A 461 -5.46 3.04 8.87
C ALA A 461 -5.20 1.68 8.20
N LEU A 462 -5.52 1.60 6.92
CA LEU A 462 -5.33 0.41 6.09
C LEU A 462 -3.98 0.50 5.38
N TYR A 463 -3.14 -0.49 5.56
CA TYR A 463 -1.86 -0.66 4.85
C TYR A 463 -2.02 -1.72 3.77
N VAL A 464 -1.57 -1.41 2.56
CA VAL A 464 -1.69 -2.32 1.40
C VAL A 464 -0.35 -2.45 0.70
N ALA A 465 0.12 -3.68 0.57
CA ALA A 465 1.28 -4.01 -0.24
C ALA A 465 0.85 -4.28 -1.69
N CYS A 466 1.52 -3.63 -2.62
CA CYS A 466 1.32 -3.76 -4.06
C CYS A 466 2.40 -4.65 -4.67
N ARG A 467 1.98 -5.79 -5.27
CA ARG A 467 2.92 -6.72 -5.89
C ARG A 467 3.57 -6.13 -7.14
N THR A 468 2.78 -5.68 -8.09
CA THR A 468 3.28 -5.18 -9.39
C THR A 468 4.21 -3.99 -9.27
N PHE A 469 3.97 -3.09 -8.31
CA PHE A 469 4.76 -1.87 -8.16
C PHE A 469 5.79 -1.92 -7.03
N GLN A 470 5.85 -3.03 -6.27
CA GLN A 470 6.76 -3.22 -5.14
C GLN A 470 6.70 -2.06 -4.13
N GLN A 471 5.49 -1.64 -3.79
CA GLN A 471 5.22 -0.48 -2.94
C GLN A 471 4.22 -0.84 -1.85
N ILE A 472 4.34 -0.18 -0.71
CA ILE A 472 3.35 -0.23 0.36
C ILE A 472 2.70 1.15 0.47
N TYR A 473 1.39 1.14 0.58
CA TYR A 473 0.56 2.34 0.76
C TYR A 473 -0.17 2.30 2.09
N ALA A 474 -0.34 3.48 2.71
CA ALA A 474 -1.29 3.70 3.80
C ALA A 474 -2.52 4.44 3.28
N VAL A 475 -3.69 4.02 3.73
CA VAL A 475 -4.97 4.68 3.44
C VAL A 475 -5.61 5.07 4.77
N SER A 476 -5.75 6.36 5.00
CA SER A 476 -6.36 6.92 6.20
C SER A 476 -7.17 8.15 5.86
N GLY A 477 -8.36 8.31 6.46
CA GLY A 477 -9.27 9.42 6.18
C GLY A 477 -9.66 9.53 4.70
N GLY A 478 -9.70 8.42 3.97
CA GLY A 478 -10.01 8.38 2.54
C GLY A 478 -8.89 8.87 1.61
N THR A 479 -7.70 9.11 2.15
CA THR A 479 -6.52 9.58 1.41
C THR A 479 -5.48 8.47 1.34
N ILE A 480 -4.86 8.26 0.17
CA ILE A 480 -3.79 7.29 -0.04
C ILE A 480 -2.43 7.96 0.02
N ARG A 481 -1.49 7.34 0.72
CA ARG A 481 -0.10 7.79 0.83
C ARG A 481 0.86 6.62 0.62
N ARG A 482 1.95 6.86 -0.10
CA ARG A 482 3.00 5.88 -0.30
C ARG A 482 3.93 5.84 0.91
N ILE A 483 4.17 4.65 1.46
CA ILE A 483 5.09 4.43 2.59
C ILE A 483 6.45 3.96 2.12
N THR A 484 6.50 3.04 1.14
CA THR A 484 7.73 2.45 0.63
C THR A 484 7.74 2.44 -0.88
N GLY A 485 8.91 2.12 -1.43
CA GLY A 485 9.05 1.80 -2.85
C GLY A 485 9.51 2.97 -3.68
N ASN A 486 10.70 2.80 -4.23
CA ASN A 486 11.13 3.51 -5.40
C ASN A 486 11.71 2.43 -6.32
N TYR A 487 11.06 2.15 -7.42
CA TYR A 487 11.32 1.05 -8.36
C TYR A 487 12.80 0.87 -8.81
N LYS A 488 13.76 1.67 -8.33
CA LYS A 488 15.15 1.68 -8.82
C LYS A 488 16.26 1.90 -7.78
N GLY A 489 16.00 1.77 -6.49
CA GLY A 489 17.02 2.01 -5.46
C GLY A 489 17.62 0.73 -4.88
N PRO A 490 18.93 0.68 -4.55
CA PRO A 490 19.48 -0.42 -3.78
C PRO A 490 18.87 -0.44 -2.38
N PHE A 491 18.62 -1.64 -1.87
CA PHE A 491 18.12 -1.84 -0.53
C PHE A 491 19.28 -1.68 0.49
N THR A 492 19.07 -0.84 1.51
CA THR A 492 20.00 -0.71 2.64
C THR A 492 19.20 -0.57 3.93
N ASP A 493 19.41 -1.47 4.90
CA ASP A 493 18.77 -1.38 6.21
C ASP A 493 19.12 -0.07 6.91
N GLY A 494 18.16 0.51 7.65
CA GLY A 494 18.30 1.81 8.29
C GLY A 494 18.03 3.01 7.39
N SER A 495 17.80 2.81 6.08
CA SER A 495 17.43 3.88 5.15
C SER A 495 15.95 4.30 5.30
N PRO A 496 15.58 5.53 4.90
CA PRO A 496 14.18 5.94 4.87
C PRO A 496 13.35 5.00 3.97
N ALA A 497 12.21 4.54 4.47
CA ALA A 497 11.35 3.55 3.79
C ALA A 497 10.91 3.98 2.38
N LEU A 498 10.65 5.29 2.17
CA LEU A 498 10.27 5.84 0.85
C LEU A 498 11.32 5.63 -0.26
N GLY A 499 12.59 5.44 0.09
CA GLY A 499 13.67 5.18 -0.84
C GLY A 499 13.91 3.70 -1.12
N LEU A 500 13.18 2.80 -0.45
CA LEU A 500 13.41 1.37 -0.51
C LEU A 500 12.41 0.69 -1.44
N ALA A 501 12.90 -0.17 -2.33
CA ALA A 501 12.10 -1.04 -3.17
C ALA A 501 12.25 -2.48 -2.67
N PHE A 502 11.15 -3.09 -2.25
CA PHE A 502 11.06 -4.52 -1.97
C PHE A 502 9.64 -5.03 -2.17
N GLN A 503 9.52 -6.30 -2.48
CA GLN A 503 8.23 -6.91 -2.67
C GLN A 503 7.71 -7.44 -1.33
N ALA A 504 6.68 -6.81 -0.79
CA ALA A 504 6.02 -7.29 0.41
C ALA A 504 4.88 -8.25 0.03
N GLU A 505 4.94 -9.49 0.53
CA GLU A 505 3.84 -10.46 0.36
C GLU A 505 3.05 -10.67 1.66
N GLY A 506 3.69 -10.79 2.81
CA GLY A 506 3.04 -10.77 4.12
C GLY A 506 3.14 -9.37 4.74
N LEU A 507 2.04 -8.82 5.24
CA LEU A 507 2.00 -7.49 5.87
C LEU A 507 1.20 -7.54 7.17
N LYS A 508 1.79 -7.12 8.28
CA LYS A 508 1.14 -7.08 9.60
C LYS A 508 1.58 -5.86 10.39
N VAL A 509 0.69 -5.35 11.23
CA VAL A 509 0.97 -4.25 12.17
C VAL A 509 1.08 -4.83 13.58
N ASP A 510 2.11 -4.45 14.31
CA ASP A 510 2.27 -4.82 15.71
C ASP A 510 1.45 -3.92 16.66
N SER A 511 1.48 -4.23 17.95
CA SER A 511 0.77 -3.45 18.97
C SER A 511 1.28 -2.02 19.12
N ASN A 512 2.50 -1.72 18.66
CA ASN A 512 3.11 -0.40 18.66
C ASN A 512 2.79 0.41 17.40
N GLY A 513 2.13 -0.22 16.41
CA GLY A 513 1.83 0.38 15.09
C GLY A 513 3.01 0.31 14.11
N ASP A 514 4.04 -0.46 14.39
CA ASP A 514 5.11 -0.74 13.43
C ASP A 514 4.65 -1.81 12.44
N LEU A 515 5.08 -1.66 11.19
CA LEU A 515 4.68 -2.54 10.10
C LEU A 515 5.76 -3.58 9.83
N TYR A 516 5.38 -4.84 9.84
CA TYR A 516 6.23 -5.94 9.42
C TYR A 516 5.85 -6.40 8.02
N ALA A 517 6.85 -6.67 7.20
CA ALA A 517 6.68 -7.13 5.83
C ALA A 517 7.58 -8.34 5.54
N ALA A 518 7.01 -9.39 5.00
CA ALA A 518 7.76 -10.49 4.41
C ALA A 518 8.23 -10.07 3.01
N ASP A 519 9.54 -10.18 2.77
CA ASP A 519 10.22 -9.82 1.51
C ASP A 519 10.81 -11.11 0.89
N PRO A 520 9.99 -11.91 0.20
CA PRO A 520 10.40 -13.24 -0.26
C PRO A 520 11.56 -13.19 -1.27
N TRP A 521 11.60 -12.18 -2.13
CA TRP A 521 12.65 -12.05 -3.13
C TRP A 521 14.04 -11.78 -2.56
N ASN A 522 14.10 -11.23 -1.35
CA ASN A 522 15.34 -11.01 -0.61
C ASN A 522 15.53 -12.01 0.52
N ASN A 523 14.65 -13.03 0.63
CA ASN A 523 14.64 -14.03 1.71
C ASN A 523 14.73 -13.37 3.11
N ALA A 524 13.96 -12.31 3.32
CA ALA A 524 14.06 -11.48 4.52
C ALA A 524 12.68 -11.08 5.06
N VAL A 525 12.69 -10.72 6.32
CA VAL A 525 11.58 -10.05 6.98
C VAL A 525 12.03 -8.65 7.37
N ARG A 526 11.20 -7.65 7.08
CA ARG A 526 11.47 -6.23 7.29
C ARG A 526 10.56 -5.66 8.35
N LYS A 527 11.13 -4.85 9.24
CA LYS A 527 10.37 -4.02 10.16
C LYS A 527 10.45 -2.55 9.73
N LEU A 528 9.30 -1.94 9.46
CA LEU A 528 9.17 -0.52 9.17
C LEU A 528 8.67 0.18 10.43
N ILE A 529 9.51 1.01 11.04
CA ILE A 529 9.16 1.79 12.21
C ILE A 529 8.37 3.01 11.74
N LEU A 530 7.03 2.93 11.81
CA LEU A 530 6.12 3.95 11.33
C LEU A 530 5.82 5.03 12.37
N ASN A 531 5.81 4.66 13.64
CA ASN A 531 5.44 5.51 14.76
C ASN A 531 6.58 6.39 15.30
N SER A 532 7.75 6.40 14.67
CA SER A 532 8.76 7.42 15.02
C SER A 532 8.31 8.77 14.46
N PRO A 533 8.05 9.77 15.32
CA PRO A 533 7.67 11.10 14.87
C PRO A 533 8.81 11.73 14.07
N VAL A 534 8.49 12.30 12.92
CA VAL A 534 9.46 12.97 12.02
C VAL A 534 9.13 14.42 11.75
N SER A 535 7.90 14.84 12.05
CA SER A 535 7.47 16.23 11.90
C SER A 535 6.50 16.60 13.01
N PHE A 536 6.74 17.78 13.59
CA PHE A 536 5.84 18.45 14.52
C PHE A 536 5.65 19.87 14.01
N SER A 537 4.45 20.23 13.57
CA SER A 537 4.17 21.49 12.89
C SER A 537 2.86 22.11 13.36
N MET A 538 2.76 23.44 13.25
CA MET A 538 1.50 24.15 13.42
C MET A 538 0.62 23.95 12.19
N VAL A 539 -0.68 23.70 12.42
CA VAL A 539 -1.68 23.51 11.35
C VAL A 539 -2.62 24.69 11.23
N ASP A 540 -3.06 25.23 12.36
CA ASP A 540 -3.99 26.37 12.38
C ASP A 540 -3.90 27.12 13.72
N GLY A 541 -4.48 28.32 13.75
CA GLY A 541 -4.75 29.06 14.97
C GLY A 541 -3.65 29.99 15.44
N ASN A 542 -2.52 30.14 14.76
CA ASN A 542 -1.45 31.08 15.13
C ASN A 542 -1.73 32.51 14.65
N ASN A 543 -1.21 33.51 15.36
CA ASN A 543 -1.30 34.94 15.06
C ASN A 543 -2.75 35.50 15.03
N GLN A 544 -3.63 34.98 15.88
CA GLN A 544 -4.98 35.53 16.01
C GLN A 544 -5.01 36.75 16.92
N THR A 545 -5.96 37.65 16.63
CA THR A 545 -6.24 38.83 17.43
C THR A 545 -7.70 38.83 17.83
N ALA A 546 -8.00 39.06 19.10
CA ALA A 546 -9.35 39.20 19.63
C ALA A 546 -9.39 40.21 20.80
N PRO A 547 -10.55 40.77 21.13
CA PRO A 547 -10.69 41.59 22.33
C PRO A 547 -10.32 40.81 23.60
N ALA A 548 -9.74 41.49 24.55
CA ALA A 548 -9.39 40.95 25.86
C ALA A 548 -10.61 40.30 26.53
N GLY A 549 -10.40 39.12 27.15
CA GLY A 549 -11.44 38.30 27.75
C GLY A 549 -12.23 37.40 26.78
N GLN A 550 -12.00 37.49 25.49
CA GLN A 550 -12.68 36.64 24.49
C GLN A 550 -11.91 35.37 24.17
N THR A 551 -12.65 34.32 23.77
CA THR A 551 -12.06 33.10 23.22
C THR A 551 -11.71 33.33 21.75
N LEU A 552 -10.52 32.85 21.34
CA LEU A 552 -10.07 32.94 19.96
C LEU A 552 -11.01 32.18 19.01
N ALA A 553 -11.20 32.71 17.81
CA ALA A 553 -12.12 32.16 16.81
C ALA A 553 -11.72 30.75 16.33
N LYS A 554 -10.42 30.48 16.31
CA LYS A 554 -9.86 29.18 15.94
C LYS A 554 -9.07 28.58 17.09
N ALA A 555 -9.21 27.29 17.28
CA ALA A 555 -8.35 26.55 18.18
C ALA A 555 -6.89 26.53 17.65
N LEU A 556 -5.92 26.59 18.57
CA LEU A 556 -4.53 26.32 18.23
C LEU A 556 -4.41 24.84 17.88
N LYS A 557 -3.89 24.54 16.69
CA LYS A 557 -3.74 23.15 16.22
C LYS A 557 -2.31 22.87 15.80
N VAL A 558 -1.82 21.72 16.22
CA VAL A 558 -0.54 21.14 15.80
C VAL A 558 -0.76 19.77 15.21
N GLN A 559 0.18 19.32 14.38
CA GLN A 559 0.16 17.98 13.81
C GLN A 559 1.51 17.29 14.01
N ILE A 560 1.45 16.02 14.39
CA ILE A 560 2.62 15.13 14.45
C ILE A 560 2.48 14.11 13.33
N ILE A 561 3.49 14.06 12.47
CA ILE A 561 3.57 13.08 11.38
C ILE A 561 4.66 12.07 11.72
N GLY A 562 4.34 10.79 11.57
CA GLY A 562 5.28 9.69 11.65
C GLY A 562 6.12 9.51 10.38
N ARG A 563 7.12 8.62 10.43
CA ARG A 563 8.02 8.33 9.29
C ARG A 563 7.29 7.88 8.03
N ALA A 564 6.11 7.29 8.16
CA ALA A 564 5.27 6.91 7.03
C ALA A 564 4.57 8.10 6.33
N GLY A 565 4.76 9.33 6.81
CA GLY A 565 4.00 10.48 6.33
C GLY A 565 2.53 10.48 6.77
N VAL A 566 2.16 9.57 7.67
CA VAL A 566 0.82 9.45 8.26
C VAL A 566 0.79 10.14 9.62
N GLY A 567 -0.37 10.68 10.00
CA GLY A 567 -0.56 11.28 11.31
C GLY A 567 -0.31 10.28 12.44
N LEU A 568 0.44 10.69 13.45
CA LEU A 568 0.72 9.86 14.62
C LEU A 568 -0.44 9.98 15.61
N THR A 569 -1.26 8.94 15.73
CA THR A 569 -2.43 8.91 16.64
C THR A 569 -2.01 8.66 18.09
N GLY A 570 -2.70 9.31 19.02
CA GLY A 570 -2.52 9.08 20.45
C GLY A 570 -1.23 9.68 21.04
N ALA A 571 -0.46 10.46 20.27
CA ALA A 571 0.69 11.17 20.77
C ALA A 571 0.25 12.32 21.68
N THR A 572 0.87 12.44 22.86
CA THR A 572 0.57 13.50 23.79
C THR A 572 1.17 14.82 23.34
N VAL A 573 0.37 15.86 23.33
CA VAL A 573 0.80 17.25 23.11
C VAL A 573 0.42 18.09 24.31
N ASN A 574 1.40 18.77 24.89
CA ASN A 574 1.20 19.70 26.00
C ASN A 574 1.20 21.14 25.48
N PHE A 575 0.24 21.94 25.92
CA PHE A 575 0.13 23.37 25.65
C PHE A 575 0.36 24.13 26.96
N THR A 576 1.28 25.08 26.94
CA THR A 576 1.66 25.87 28.10
C THR A 576 1.72 27.33 27.75
N VAL A 577 1.06 28.20 28.54
CA VAL A 577 1.22 29.65 28.41
C VAL A 577 2.60 30.03 28.95
N THR A 578 3.48 30.50 28.06
CA THR A 578 4.87 30.82 28.37
C THR A 578 5.13 32.32 28.57
N SER A 579 4.22 33.16 28.05
CA SER A 579 4.25 34.62 28.29
C SER A 579 2.83 35.18 28.24
N GLY A 580 2.56 36.22 29.06
CA GLY A 580 1.21 36.72 29.23
C GLY A 580 0.37 35.81 30.13
N SER A 581 -0.93 35.91 30.04
CA SER A 581 -1.89 35.03 30.70
C SER A 581 -3.01 34.66 29.74
N ALA A 582 -3.47 33.42 29.76
CA ALA A 582 -4.62 32.94 29.00
C ALA A 582 -5.18 31.68 29.66
N THR A 583 -6.44 31.35 29.37
CA THR A 583 -7.06 30.10 29.79
C THR A 583 -7.10 29.17 28.59
N LEU A 584 -6.51 27.96 28.75
CA LEU A 584 -6.54 26.90 27.77
C LEU A 584 -7.66 25.91 28.10
N SER A 585 -8.37 25.40 27.09
CA SER A 585 -9.41 24.35 27.31
C SER A 585 -8.82 23.07 27.91
N ALA A 586 -7.55 22.78 27.65
CA ALA A 586 -6.78 21.69 28.25
C ALA A 586 -5.28 22.02 28.25
N ALA A 587 -4.54 21.58 29.25
CA ALA A 587 -3.09 21.70 29.29
C ALA A 587 -2.40 20.60 28.47
N SER A 588 -3.11 19.49 28.18
CA SER A 588 -2.62 18.35 27.42
C SER A 588 -3.75 17.73 26.61
N THR A 589 -3.47 17.35 25.37
CA THR A 589 -4.39 16.61 24.48
C THR A 589 -3.64 15.51 23.78
N GLN A 590 -4.37 14.53 23.22
CA GLN A 590 -3.80 13.52 22.36
C GLN A 590 -4.14 13.80 20.90
N THR A 591 -3.24 13.42 20.00
CA THR A 591 -3.48 13.51 18.56
C THR A 591 -4.54 12.51 18.11
N ASP A 592 -5.39 12.94 17.18
CA ASP A 592 -6.39 12.10 16.50
C ASP A 592 -5.79 11.24 15.39
N GLY A 593 -6.64 10.52 14.61
CA GLY A 593 -6.22 9.67 13.50
C GLY A 593 -5.49 10.40 12.36
N SER A 594 -5.58 11.72 12.30
CA SER A 594 -4.81 12.57 11.38
C SER A 594 -3.47 13.05 11.96
N GLY A 595 -3.18 12.68 13.21
CA GLY A 595 -2.04 13.19 13.96
C GLY A 595 -2.24 14.61 14.51
N THR A 596 -3.47 15.14 14.53
CA THR A 596 -3.76 16.52 14.94
C THR A 596 -4.21 16.58 16.38
N ALA A 597 -3.66 17.54 17.14
CA ALA A 597 -4.07 17.89 18.50
C ALA A 597 -4.33 19.39 18.57
N GLY A 598 -5.29 19.83 19.41
CA GLY A 598 -5.56 21.25 19.53
C GLY A 598 -6.26 21.66 20.83
N VAL A 599 -6.18 22.95 21.15
CA VAL A 599 -6.81 23.57 22.31
C VAL A 599 -7.45 24.89 21.95
N SER A 600 -8.59 25.22 22.58
CA SER A 600 -9.18 26.55 22.52
C SER A 600 -8.51 27.44 23.55
N VAL A 601 -8.38 28.73 23.21
CA VAL A 601 -7.70 29.73 24.06
C VAL A 601 -8.64 30.88 24.33
N THR A 602 -8.81 31.22 25.61
CA THR A 602 -9.47 32.46 26.05
C THR A 602 -8.40 33.46 26.46
N LEU A 603 -8.39 34.64 25.85
CA LEU A 603 -7.42 35.68 26.07
C LEU A 603 -7.59 36.33 27.47
N PRO A 604 -6.54 36.98 28.01
CA PRO A 604 -6.61 37.67 29.32
C PRO A 604 -7.57 38.88 29.28
N ALA A 605 -8.00 39.31 30.44
CA ALA A 605 -8.88 40.51 30.55
C ALA A 605 -8.16 41.83 30.23
N SER A 606 -6.83 41.83 30.08
CA SER A 606 -6.04 42.97 29.67
C SER A 606 -5.45 42.81 28.28
N ALA A 607 -5.31 43.90 27.54
CA ALA A 607 -4.63 43.86 26.25
C ALA A 607 -3.15 43.52 26.39
N GLY A 608 -2.63 42.77 25.43
CA GLY A 608 -1.23 42.34 25.42
C GLY A 608 -1.02 41.11 24.55
N THR A 609 0.25 40.72 24.37
CA THR A 609 0.64 39.54 23.64
C THR A 609 0.65 38.35 24.58
N VAL A 610 0.12 37.23 24.10
CA VAL A 610 0.13 35.92 24.80
C VAL A 610 0.95 34.94 23.95
N MET A 611 1.90 34.27 24.59
CA MET A 611 2.68 33.22 23.94
C MET A 611 2.33 31.86 24.54
N ILE A 612 1.99 30.92 23.68
CA ILE A 612 1.62 29.55 24.06
C ILE A 612 2.59 28.60 23.37
N THR A 613 3.25 27.75 24.14
CA THR A 613 4.19 26.75 23.64
C THR A 613 3.53 25.39 23.60
N ALA A 614 3.54 24.75 22.42
CA ALA A 614 3.17 23.36 22.26
C ALA A 614 4.42 22.48 22.25
N THR A 615 4.40 21.41 23.04
CA THR A 615 5.47 20.41 23.12
C THR A 615 4.91 19.01 22.94
N ALA A 616 5.71 18.12 22.32
CA ALA A 616 5.40 16.70 22.17
C ALA A 616 6.39 15.87 22.98
N PRO A 617 6.08 15.53 24.27
CA PRO A 617 7.00 14.82 25.14
C PRO A 617 7.39 13.45 24.56
N GLY A 618 8.65 13.05 24.79
CA GLY A 618 9.18 11.76 24.32
C GLY A 618 9.52 11.69 22.83
N THR A 619 9.23 12.74 22.04
CA THR A 619 9.50 12.74 20.59
C THR A 619 10.87 13.31 20.22
N GLY A 620 11.50 14.05 21.12
CA GLY A 620 12.75 14.78 20.83
C GLY A 620 12.59 15.98 19.88
N MET A 621 11.36 16.37 19.54
CA MET A 621 11.09 17.46 18.61
C MET A 621 11.12 18.83 19.27
N ALA A 622 11.48 19.85 18.48
CA ALA A 622 11.48 21.23 18.95
C ALA A 622 10.06 21.70 19.28
N ALA A 623 9.95 22.48 20.36
CA ALA A 623 8.68 23.10 20.75
C ALA A 623 8.21 24.11 19.69
N LEU A 624 6.90 24.22 19.53
CA LEU A 624 6.26 25.19 18.66
C LEU A 624 5.68 26.33 19.50
N GLN A 625 5.80 27.57 19.01
CA GLN A 625 5.36 28.74 19.75
C GLN A 625 4.27 29.49 18.99
N PHE A 626 3.06 29.55 19.55
CA PHE A 626 1.96 30.36 19.08
C PHE A 626 2.04 31.75 19.71
N THR A 627 1.69 32.77 18.94
CA THR A 627 1.66 34.17 19.39
C THR A 627 0.26 34.73 19.13
N GLU A 628 -0.45 35.11 20.19
CA GLU A 628 -1.81 35.62 20.11
C GLU A 628 -1.87 37.01 20.71
N THR A 629 -2.82 37.85 20.24
CA THR A 629 -2.93 39.26 20.67
C THR A 629 -4.29 39.55 21.26
N ALA A 630 -4.31 39.93 22.53
CA ALA A 630 -5.47 40.54 23.17
C ALA A 630 -5.48 42.04 22.89
N THR A 631 -6.53 42.57 22.26
CA THR A 631 -6.72 43.99 22.06
C THR A 631 -7.51 44.59 23.23
N THR A 632 -7.43 45.91 23.38
CA THR A 632 -8.30 46.59 24.36
C THR A 632 -9.77 46.26 24.09
N PRO A 633 -10.52 45.84 25.13
CA PRO A 633 -11.97 45.67 24.95
C PRO A 633 -12.59 46.94 24.37
N PRO A 634 -13.58 46.84 23.51
CA PRO A 634 -14.34 48.01 23.09
C PRO A 634 -14.88 48.72 24.36
N PRO A 635 -14.86 50.03 24.39
CA PRO A 635 -15.29 50.81 25.56
C PRO A 635 -16.72 50.40 25.95
N THR A 636 -16.95 50.24 27.23
CA THR A 636 -18.30 49.96 27.78
C THR A 636 -19.25 51.06 27.40
N CYS A 637 -20.34 50.75 26.72
CA CYS A 637 -21.34 51.71 26.31
C CYS A 637 -22.00 52.35 27.52
N THR A 638 -21.85 53.67 27.64
CA THR A 638 -22.48 54.47 28.71
C THR A 638 -23.81 55.09 28.23
N VAL A 639 -24.13 54.95 26.94
CA VAL A 639 -25.38 55.38 26.30
C VAL A 639 -26.10 54.17 25.68
N PRO A 640 -27.38 54.23 25.35
CA PRO A 640 -28.07 53.15 24.67
C PRO A 640 -27.34 52.75 23.39
N GLN A 641 -27.00 51.46 23.27
CA GLN A 641 -26.29 50.93 22.11
C GLN A 641 -27.12 51.16 20.82
N PRO A 642 -26.52 51.60 19.73
CA PRO A 642 -27.21 51.69 18.46
C PRO A 642 -27.77 50.35 18.00
N VAL A 643 -29.00 50.32 17.56
CA VAL A 643 -29.65 49.15 16.98
C VAL A 643 -29.98 49.47 15.52
N VAL A 644 -29.38 48.74 14.61
CA VAL A 644 -29.68 48.87 13.18
C VAL A 644 -30.72 47.82 12.80
N THR A 645 -31.82 48.28 12.19
CA THR A 645 -32.93 47.41 11.77
C THR A 645 -32.97 47.17 10.28
N SER A 646 -32.50 48.10 9.48
CA SER A 646 -32.40 47.97 8.02
C SER A 646 -31.38 48.96 7.44
N ALA A 647 -30.85 48.61 6.29
CA ALA A 647 -30.05 49.48 5.42
C ALA A 647 -30.46 49.21 3.98
N ASN A 648 -30.97 50.20 3.32
CA ASN A 648 -31.46 50.11 1.94
C ASN A 648 -30.85 51.25 1.12
N THR A 649 -30.79 51.11 -0.22
CA THR A 649 -30.42 52.23 -1.08
C THR A 649 -31.42 53.37 -0.89
N ALA A 650 -30.92 54.59 -0.72
CA ALA A 650 -31.74 55.75 -0.50
C ALA A 650 -32.40 56.17 -1.83
N GLY A 651 -33.78 56.34 -1.87
CA GLY A 651 -34.54 56.72 -3.04
C GLY A 651 -36.05 56.79 -2.77
N ASP A 652 -36.79 57.66 -3.48
CA ASP A 652 -38.22 57.91 -3.24
C ASP A 652 -39.18 56.75 -3.61
N PHE A 653 -38.67 55.60 -4.14
CA PHE A 653 -39.47 54.45 -4.61
C PHE A 653 -39.01 53.13 -4.05
N GLY A 654 -39.01 53.02 -2.74
CA GLY A 654 -38.73 51.70 -2.07
C GLY A 654 -37.32 51.21 -2.31
N GLY A 655 -36.38 51.54 -1.42
CA GLY A 655 -34.97 51.20 -1.52
C GLY A 655 -34.68 49.71 -1.64
N SER A 656 -33.68 49.38 -2.41
CA SER A 656 -33.19 47.99 -2.56
C SER A 656 -32.34 47.58 -1.35
N ALA A 657 -32.48 46.37 -0.90
CA ALA A 657 -31.58 45.75 0.10
C ALA A 657 -30.20 45.33 -0.47
N VAL A 658 -30.03 45.50 -1.79
CA VAL A 658 -28.75 45.27 -2.49
C VAL A 658 -28.21 46.60 -2.97
N PHE A 659 -26.95 46.90 -2.68
CA PHE A 659 -26.28 48.13 -3.05
C PHE A 659 -24.97 47.87 -3.82
N ALA A 660 -24.46 48.87 -4.51
CA ALA A 660 -23.15 48.84 -5.16
C ALA A 660 -22.15 49.74 -4.41
N PRO A 661 -20.84 49.55 -4.61
CA PRO A 661 -19.83 50.49 -4.13
C PRO A 661 -20.16 51.92 -4.53
N GLY A 662 -20.03 52.85 -3.58
CA GLY A 662 -20.39 54.26 -3.79
C GLY A 662 -21.88 54.61 -3.73
N SER A 663 -22.78 53.63 -3.57
CA SER A 663 -24.22 53.86 -3.40
C SER A 663 -24.53 54.63 -2.13
N TRP A 664 -25.61 55.46 -2.20
CA TRP A 664 -26.17 56.08 -1.02
C TRP A 664 -27.10 55.12 -0.29
N LEU A 665 -26.91 54.95 1.03
CA LEU A 665 -27.70 54.08 1.89
C LEU A 665 -28.45 54.90 2.94
N GLU A 666 -29.70 54.53 3.16
CA GLU A 666 -30.50 54.91 4.32
C GLU A 666 -30.49 53.77 5.34
N ILE A 667 -29.91 54.04 6.49
CA ILE A 667 -29.81 53.11 7.63
C ILE A 667 -30.89 53.51 8.63
N LYS A 668 -31.79 52.59 8.97
CA LYS A 668 -32.83 52.80 9.98
C LYS A 668 -32.58 51.99 11.23
N GLY A 669 -33.02 52.52 12.37
CA GLY A 669 -32.81 51.87 13.63
C GLY A 669 -33.28 52.70 14.83
N SER A 670 -32.69 52.44 15.97
CA SER A 670 -32.90 53.22 17.18
C SER A 670 -31.58 53.57 17.86
N SER A 671 -31.51 54.64 18.57
CA SER A 671 -30.30 55.15 19.25
C SER A 671 -29.09 55.30 18.30
N LEU A 672 -29.34 55.58 17.02
CA LEU A 672 -28.31 55.68 15.99
C LEU A 672 -27.44 56.93 16.16
N ALA A 673 -28.03 58.03 16.62
CA ALA A 673 -27.36 59.27 16.93
C ALA A 673 -28.01 59.94 18.13
N GLN A 674 -27.30 60.87 18.79
CA GLN A 674 -27.85 61.71 19.86
C GLN A 674 -28.36 63.08 19.37
N SER A 675 -27.97 63.48 18.17
CA SER A 675 -28.33 64.69 17.50
C SER A 675 -29.02 64.39 16.17
N THR A 676 -29.70 65.46 15.60
CA THR A 676 -30.26 65.36 14.26
C THR A 676 -29.71 66.51 13.46
N ARG A 677 -28.91 66.21 12.43
CA ARG A 677 -28.41 67.18 11.46
C ARG A 677 -27.87 66.57 10.18
N PRO A 678 -27.91 67.25 9.05
CA PRO A 678 -27.09 66.95 7.89
C PRO A 678 -25.66 67.46 8.07
N TRP A 679 -24.76 67.03 7.21
CA TRP A 679 -23.44 67.66 7.08
C TRP A 679 -23.53 69.10 6.65
N SER A 680 -22.50 69.92 6.91
CA SER A 680 -22.37 71.33 6.52
C SER A 680 -20.96 71.54 5.96
N GLY A 681 -20.72 72.70 5.37
CA GLY A 681 -19.40 73.00 4.82
C GLY A 681 -18.24 72.92 5.83
N GLY A 682 -18.54 73.07 7.14
CA GLY A 682 -17.58 72.99 8.21
C GLY A 682 -17.17 71.49 8.59
N ASP A 683 -17.93 70.56 8.10
CA ASP A 683 -17.66 69.11 8.35
C ASP A 683 -16.67 68.49 7.34
N PHE A 684 -16.37 69.20 6.25
CA PHE A 684 -15.49 68.79 5.17
C PHE A 684 -14.01 69.07 5.52
N ASP A 685 -13.14 68.14 5.29
CA ASP A 685 -11.69 68.35 5.30
C ASP A 685 -11.22 68.62 3.85
N GLY A 686 -11.14 69.88 3.50
CA GLY A 686 -10.91 70.31 2.10
C GLY A 686 -12.04 69.84 1.19
N THR A 687 -11.81 68.99 0.25
CA THR A 687 -12.77 68.33 -0.66
C THR A 687 -13.34 67.00 -0.18
N ASN A 688 -12.87 66.53 0.96
CA ASN A 688 -13.27 65.21 1.46
C ASN A 688 -14.54 65.32 2.31
N ALA A 689 -15.52 64.46 2.02
CA ALA A 689 -16.72 64.32 2.83
C ALA A 689 -16.41 63.66 4.19
N PRO A 690 -17.18 64.05 5.25
CA PRO A 690 -16.93 63.54 6.59
C PRO A 690 -17.25 62.02 6.68
N THR A 691 -16.39 61.26 7.34
CA THR A 691 -16.63 59.86 7.68
C THR A 691 -17.28 59.72 9.08
N ALA A 692 -17.47 60.80 9.77
CA ALA A 692 -18.22 60.88 11.03
C ALA A 692 -18.90 62.25 11.21
N LEU A 693 -20.08 62.27 11.85
CA LEU A 693 -20.81 63.44 12.28
C LEU A 693 -21.16 63.31 13.76
N ASP A 694 -20.79 64.31 14.59
CA ASP A 694 -21.07 64.36 16.04
C ASP A 694 -20.71 63.01 16.75
N GLY A 695 -19.60 62.38 16.35
CA GLY A 695 -19.16 61.12 16.89
C GLY A 695 -19.93 59.88 16.41
N VAL A 696 -20.76 60.04 15.38
CA VAL A 696 -21.43 58.93 14.71
C VAL A 696 -20.69 58.57 13.43
N SER A 697 -20.27 57.31 13.30
CA SER A 697 -19.63 56.78 12.11
C SER A 697 -20.26 55.44 11.70
N VAL A 698 -20.09 55.12 10.43
CA VAL A 698 -20.56 53.83 9.86
C VAL A 698 -19.43 53.17 9.13
N THR A 699 -19.29 51.87 9.37
CA THR A 699 -18.38 51.03 8.59
C THR A 699 -19.15 49.96 7.82
N ILE A 700 -18.75 49.72 6.59
CA ILE A 700 -19.25 48.65 5.72
C ILE A 700 -18.05 47.83 5.31
N ASN A 701 -18.07 46.53 5.58
CA ASN A 701 -16.93 45.61 5.38
C ASN A 701 -15.63 46.14 6.05
N GLY A 702 -15.77 46.78 7.25
CA GLY A 702 -14.65 47.36 8.00
C GLY A 702 -14.10 48.68 7.44
N LYS A 703 -14.63 49.22 6.33
CA LYS A 703 -14.23 50.49 5.74
C LYS A 703 -15.22 51.59 6.09
N SER A 704 -14.71 52.79 6.35
CA SER A 704 -15.56 53.96 6.73
C SER A 704 -16.40 54.45 5.56
N ALA A 705 -17.70 54.62 5.80
CA ALA A 705 -18.63 55.27 4.89
C ALA A 705 -18.62 56.77 5.13
N PHE A 706 -18.95 57.57 4.11
CA PHE A 706 -19.17 59.03 4.27
C PHE A 706 -20.56 59.30 4.87
N VAL A 707 -20.61 60.00 5.98
CA VAL A 707 -21.86 60.26 6.73
C VAL A 707 -22.44 61.61 6.34
N ALA A 708 -23.62 61.58 5.70
CA ALA A 708 -24.27 62.81 5.21
C ALA A 708 -25.37 63.36 6.13
N TYR A 709 -26.05 62.50 6.87
CA TYR A 709 -27.14 62.85 7.77
C TYR A 709 -27.17 61.86 8.96
N ILE A 710 -27.47 62.42 10.12
CA ILE A 710 -27.66 61.64 11.35
C ILE A 710 -28.95 62.08 12.06
N SER A 711 -29.66 61.11 12.65
CA SER A 711 -30.73 61.27 13.61
C SER A 711 -30.84 60.06 14.51
N PRO A 712 -31.62 60.10 15.62
CA PRO A 712 -31.79 58.93 16.47
C PRO A 712 -32.32 57.68 15.77
N ASN A 713 -33.01 57.82 14.66
CA ASN A 713 -33.72 56.76 13.95
C ASN A 713 -33.25 56.53 12.52
N GLN A 714 -32.35 57.39 11.99
CA GLN A 714 -31.88 57.30 10.59
C GLN A 714 -30.49 57.90 10.42
N ILE A 715 -29.68 57.21 9.64
CA ILE A 715 -28.39 57.71 9.15
C ILE A 715 -28.37 57.53 7.64
N ASN A 716 -27.90 58.58 6.91
CA ASN A 716 -27.66 58.45 5.48
C ASN A 716 -26.17 58.52 5.23
N VAL A 717 -25.66 57.48 4.52
CA VAL A 717 -24.24 57.34 4.22
C VAL A 717 -24.02 57.01 2.75
N GLN A 718 -22.85 57.41 2.24
CA GLN A 718 -22.35 56.87 0.99
C GLN A 718 -21.42 55.69 1.30
N ALA A 719 -21.68 54.51 0.71
CA ALA A 719 -20.88 53.31 0.87
C ALA A 719 -19.46 53.51 0.34
N PRO A 720 -18.46 52.89 0.94
CA PRO A 720 -17.08 52.94 0.42
C PRO A 720 -17.02 52.44 -1.03
N ALA A 721 -16.07 52.97 -1.81
CA ALA A 721 -15.82 52.54 -3.17
C ALA A 721 -14.88 51.32 -3.18
N ASP A 722 -15.30 50.21 -2.59
CA ASP A 722 -14.56 48.95 -2.66
C ASP A 722 -15.28 47.92 -3.56
N THR A 723 -14.60 46.85 -3.88
CA THR A 723 -15.05 45.84 -4.85
C THR A 723 -15.51 44.54 -4.18
N ALA A 724 -15.88 44.56 -2.90
CA ALA A 724 -16.40 43.37 -2.23
C ALA A 724 -17.76 43.01 -2.80
N ALA A 725 -18.02 41.73 -3.04
CA ALA A 725 -19.32 41.26 -3.48
C ALA A 725 -19.82 40.19 -2.50
N GLY A 726 -21.12 40.22 -2.19
CA GLY A 726 -21.74 39.26 -1.26
C GLY A 726 -22.25 39.91 0.02
N ALA A 727 -22.47 39.09 1.04
CA ALA A 727 -22.93 39.56 2.36
C ALA A 727 -21.76 40.20 3.14
N VAL A 728 -21.85 41.49 3.44
CA VAL A 728 -20.83 42.22 4.18
C VAL A 728 -21.40 42.84 5.47
N PRO A 729 -20.63 42.97 6.56
CA PRO A 729 -21.11 43.56 7.80
C PRO A 729 -21.17 45.10 7.73
N LEU A 730 -22.30 45.65 8.13
CA LEU A 730 -22.50 47.08 8.39
C LEU A 730 -22.59 47.30 9.89
N VAL A 731 -21.80 48.24 10.41
CA VAL A 731 -21.78 48.62 11.84
C VAL A 731 -21.89 50.12 11.99
N VAL A 732 -22.80 50.55 12.85
CA VAL A 732 -22.96 51.97 13.27
C VAL A 732 -22.28 52.12 14.63
N THR A 733 -21.43 53.15 14.75
CA THR A 733 -20.81 53.55 16.03
C THR A 733 -21.30 54.92 16.41
N SER A 734 -21.86 55.05 17.61
CA SER A 734 -22.32 56.33 18.19
C SER A 734 -21.79 56.46 19.61
N ALA A 735 -21.18 57.61 19.93
CA ALA A 735 -20.56 57.86 21.26
C ALA A 735 -19.68 56.72 21.74
N ALA A 736 -18.85 56.17 20.86
CA ALA A 736 -17.97 55.02 21.09
C ALA A 736 -18.67 53.66 21.32
N CYS A 737 -20.01 53.60 21.14
CA CYS A 737 -20.79 52.35 21.20
C CYS A 737 -21.11 51.85 19.81
N ALA A 738 -20.70 50.65 19.50
CA ALA A 738 -20.96 50.00 18.20
C ALA A 738 -22.26 49.19 18.24
N SER A 739 -23.04 49.20 17.14
CA SER A 739 -24.19 48.30 16.95
C SER A 739 -23.70 46.83 16.75
N ALA A 740 -24.61 45.88 16.93
CA ALA A 740 -24.40 44.57 16.32
C ALA A 740 -24.27 44.72 14.79
N PRO A 741 -23.43 43.89 14.15
CA PRO A 741 -23.30 43.91 12.69
C PRO A 741 -24.62 43.54 12.01
N LEU A 742 -25.11 44.36 11.09
CA LEU A 742 -26.16 44.01 10.15
C LEU A 742 -25.51 43.49 8.87
N MET A 743 -25.82 42.28 8.45
CA MET A 743 -25.34 41.76 7.17
C MET A 743 -26.15 42.37 6.01
N VAL A 744 -25.49 43.06 5.11
CA VAL A 744 -26.05 43.69 3.93
C VAL A 744 -25.47 43.12 2.66
N GLN A 745 -26.21 43.14 1.56
CA GLN A 745 -25.76 42.56 0.30
C GLN A 745 -25.12 43.64 -0.59
N GLU A 746 -23.86 43.42 -0.92
CA GLU A 746 -23.12 44.26 -1.86
C GLU A 746 -22.98 43.53 -3.20
N ALA A 747 -23.25 44.20 -4.30
CA ALA A 747 -23.11 43.71 -5.67
C ALA A 747 -22.28 44.67 -6.51
N PRO A 748 -21.53 44.17 -7.52
CA PRO A 748 -20.69 45.04 -8.36
C PRO A 748 -21.44 46.16 -9.09
N VAL A 749 -22.73 45.94 -9.34
CA VAL A 749 -23.65 46.93 -9.93
C VAL A 749 -25.02 46.76 -9.27
N ALA A 750 -25.59 47.84 -8.75
CA ALA A 750 -26.96 47.86 -8.26
C ALA A 750 -27.72 49.02 -8.94
N PRO A 751 -28.97 48.84 -9.39
CA PRO A 751 -29.74 49.92 -9.99
C PRO A 751 -30.25 50.90 -8.90
N GLY A 752 -29.96 52.17 -9.06
CA GLY A 752 -30.50 53.22 -8.19
C GLY A 752 -30.09 54.62 -8.65
N VAL A 753 -31.05 55.45 -8.89
CA VAL A 753 -30.85 56.92 -9.12
C VAL A 753 -31.35 57.67 -7.89
N LEU A 754 -30.51 58.50 -7.31
CA LEU A 754 -30.81 59.28 -6.12
C LEU A 754 -31.04 60.73 -6.46
N ALA A 755 -32.16 61.23 -6.00
CA ALA A 755 -32.40 62.67 -5.88
C ALA A 755 -33.07 63.00 -4.52
N PRO A 756 -32.30 62.89 -3.38
CA PRO A 756 -32.89 63.32 -2.10
C PRO A 756 -33.19 64.79 -2.10
N SER A 757 -34.36 65.19 -1.58
CA SER A 757 -34.75 66.57 -1.42
C SER A 757 -33.77 67.43 -0.58
N SER A 758 -32.86 66.78 0.17
CA SER A 758 -31.79 67.40 0.96
C SER A 758 -30.59 67.89 0.13
N PHE A 759 -30.45 67.45 -1.14
CA PHE A 759 -29.41 67.91 -2.05
C PHE A 759 -29.88 69.03 -2.95
N SER A 760 -30.34 70.15 -2.36
CA SER A 760 -30.64 71.38 -3.06
C SER A 760 -29.79 72.50 -2.49
N SER A 761 -29.13 73.27 -3.35
CA SER A 761 -28.54 74.59 -3.01
C SER A 761 -29.06 75.62 -3.94
N GLY A 762 -29.56 76.71 -3.38
CA GLY A 762 -30.12 77.81 -4.15
C GLY A 762 -31.40 77.50 -4.95
N GLY A 763 -32.19 76.47 -4.52
CA GLY A 763 -33.45 76.11 -5.20
C GLY A 763 -33.28 75.14 -6.35
N THR A 764 -32.06 74.65 -6.61
CA THR A 764 -31.78 73.67 -7.65
C THR A 764 -31.50 72.29 -6.98
N GLN A 765 -32.27 71.30 -7.36
CA GLN A 765 -32.08 69.91 -6.93
C GLN A 765 -31.03 69.26 -7.81
N TYR A 766 -29.97 68.66 -7.21
CA TYR A 766 -28.89 68.05 -7.94
C TYR A 766 -29.10 66.54 -7.96
N LEU A 767 -29.07 65.99 -9.14
CA LEU A 767 -28.95 64.55 -9.35
C LEU A 767 -27.47 64.12 -9.13
N VAL A 768 -27.26 63.22 -8.19
CA VAL A 768 -25.94 62.63 -7.98
C VAL A 768 -25.92 61.22 -8.58
N ALA A 769 -25.23 61.07 -9.69
CA ALA A 769 -24.96 59.80 -10.29
C ALA A 769 -23.45 59.57 -10.28
N THR A 770 -23.01 58.35 -9.99
CA THR A 770 -21.61 57.96 -10.12
C THR A 770 -21.42 57.06 -11.33
N LEU A 771 -20.33 57.26 -12.04
CA LEU A 771 -19.86 56.34 -13.10
C LEU A 771 -19.27 55.06 -12.47
N PRO A 772 -19.12 53.99 -13.24
CA PRO A 772 -18.53 52.73 -12.74
C PRO A 772 -17.12 52.87 -12.16
N ASP A 773 -16.41 53.94 -12.45
CA ASP A 773 -15.08 54.28 -11.91
C ASP A 773 -15.15 55.08 -10.60
N GLY A 774 -16.35 55.33 -10.05
CA GLY A 774 -16.57 56.09 -8.82
C GLY A 774 -16.54 57.58 -8.97
N SER A 775 -16.39 58.13 -10.19
CA SER A 775 -16.47 59.57 -10.44
C SER A 775 -17.92 60.08 -10.50
N PHE A 776 -18.14 61.29 -10.06
CA PHE A 776 -19.49 61.94 -10.09
C PHE A 776 -19.85 62.43 -11.49
N VAL A 777 -21.08 62.12 -11.93
CA VAL A 777 -21.64 62.68 -13.15
C VAL A 777 -22.40 63.97 -12.79
N GLY A 778 -21.78 65.08 -13.00
CA GLY A 778 -22.39 66.41 -12.84
C GLY A 778 -21.39 67.45 -12.35
N ASN A 779 -21.15 68.46 -13.16
CA ASN A 779 -20.41 69.64 -12.75
C ASN A 779 -21.33 70.49 -11.87
N PRO A 780 -20.82 71.10 -10.76
CA PRO A 780 -21.60 71.94 -9.93
C PRO A 780 -22.13 73.19 -10.68
#